data_15ece29abf557c32204eadbf88d63f1b
#
_entry.id   15ece29abf557c32204eadbf88d63f1b
#
_cell.length_a   1.000
_cell.length_b   1.000
_cell.length_c   1.000
_cell.angle_alpha   90.00
_cell.angle_beta   90.00
_cell.angle_gamma   90.00
#
_symmetry.space_group_name_H-M   'P 1'
#
loop_
_entity.id
_entity.type
_entity.pdbx_description
1 polymer ?
#
loop_
_entity_poly.entity_id
_entity_poly.type
_entity_poly.pdbx_seq_one_letter_code
_entity_poly.pdbx_strand_id
1 'polypeptide(L)'
;MTAIVAFGIVMVAPARGAPDVSAPAAAASAVAADRTPVAHWVVDPAISGADLPSRGRSLFDFLITQGEAGRQVQAVPFPFPALLQRIASRSGRDEGSVAPAAVLIPLGRSLQRNAASPDFFAFPRAVVAVLAEPAGANAPYLKDRVYLGYQEKANVIEVISYNEDEGRFEFQVVSDYRVGGTAKITYANRTLCIACHQNAGPIFSRAVWDETNANPAVAKLLAAERRQFYGIPVDRGIDVPNAIDDAKLRANRFAVDQLLWKEGCGAPDGVAVACRAGLFAAVLRYRLSGQLSPAGADPSYRTKVVGPLLAVAQARWPGGLAIGNPDIPNRNPLPASAPIASAPALRDRAEVSNVTAAFDPLAPRPALEVWRLADDDDVARLVAGLSGFIADSDIERLDRSLLVRARAMRAAGRTYRALCKVEPAAGDGHRQRIEFRCNARTPSVEGRMALEGRVFVVGGRVVGGAVDRLESDGLPPSRDLDLDVRRSETRHAMRAVSATPMRGRLRARRADGNALERIELTLGERDGEATVVALDDFAAASNAVEELARDGVAGTFDGFDRLAFRRARLMPALFARLGGKPDAWCCIDAAGMPLPRAARAGIPDLPAGETFRSPTAASHAAFHRYCGECHRGADRAPPNFLLGSADEVEAKLKHCAPRIYYRLAMWHVAGDARSKTPMPPEIALRRHSVAEAAWREGGALSGLLLSINERLQSEASARSGEALLRQGYESLRPCLPDESR
;
A
#
# COMPACT_ATOMS: atom_id res chain seq x y z
N MET A 1 -31.08 -18.64 -54.73
CA MET A 1 -30.91 -17.65 -55.79
C MET A 1 -29.58 -16.93 -55.49
N THR A 2 -28.53 -17.45 -55.88
CA THR A 2 -27.72 -17.50 -57.12
C THR A 2 -27.57 -16.09 -57.79
N ALA A 3 -26.36 -15.52 -57.72
CA ALA A 3 -25.70 -14.84 -58.81
C ALA A 3 -24.24 -14.57 -58.51
N ILE A 4 -23.43 -15.27 -59.25
CA ILE A 4 -21.99 -15.14 -59.54
C ILE A 4 -21.81 -14.23 -60.75
N VAL A 5 -20.74 -13.41 -60.83
CA VAL A 5 -20.02 -12.97 -62.06
C VAL A 5 -18.70 -12.31 -61.59
N ALA A 6 -17.57 -12.78 -61.73
CA ALA A 6 -16.65 -13.16 -62.84
C ALA A 6 -15.76 -12.00 -63.36
N PHE A 7 -14.49 -12.13 -63.12
CA PHE A 7 -13.23 -11.96 -63.87
C PHE A 7 -13.10 -10.86 -64.97
N GLY A 8 -11.97 -10.22 -64.92
CA GLY A 8 -11.39 -9.49 -66.06
C GLY A 8 -9.88 -9.23 -65.87
N ILE A 9 -9.04 -10.14 -66.42
CA ILE A 9 -7.59 -10.00 -66.57
C ILE A 9 -7.33 -9.25 -67.89
N VAL A 10 -6.45 -8.25 -67.88
CA VAL A 10 -5.76 -7.81 -69.12
C VAL A 10 -4.26 -7.72 -68.87
N MET A 11 -3.55 -8.57 -69.57
CA MET A 11 -2.09 -8.48 -69.74
C MET A 11 -1.79 -7.66 -71.01
N VAL A 12 -0.77 -6.79 -70.98
CA VAL A 12 0.02 -6.42 -72.14
C VAL A 12 1.48 -6.13 -71.70
N ALA A 13 2.45 -6.80 -72.27
CA ALA A 13 3.88 -6.55 -72.24
C ALA A 13 4.35 -6.05 -73.60
N PRO A 14 5.67 -5.85 -73.87
CA PRO A 14 6.66 -4.92 -73.31
C PRO A 14 7.27 -4.02 -74.41
N ALA A 15 8.03 -3.00 -74.05
CA ALA A 15 8.99 -2.37 -74.95
C ALA A 15 10.27 -1.94 -74.23
N ARG A 16 11.38 -2.33 -74.86
CA ARG A 16 12.76 -2.08 -74.43
C ARG A 16 13.22 -0.65 -74.70
N GLY A 17 14.07 -0.12 -73.85
CA GLY A 17 14.89 1.07 -74.12
C GLY A 17 15.75 1.46 -72.92
N ALA A 18 17.03 1.10 -72.89
CA ALA A 18 18.06 1.78 -72.09
C ALA A 18 18.87 2.65 -73.02
N PRO A 19 19.76 3.56 -72.62
CA PRO A 19 20.34 3.84 -71.30
C PRO A 19 20.38 5.34 -70.95
N ASP A 20 20.66 5.78 -69.74
CA ASP A 20 21.91 6.48 -69.42
C ASP A 20 21.94 6.97 -67.94
N VAL A 21 23.09 6.90 -67.40
CA VAL A 21 23.71 7.27 -66.16
C VAL A 21 23.33 8.66 -65.63
N SER A 22 22.84 8.72 -64.43
CA SER A 22 23.15 9.76 -63.42
C SER A 22 22.56 9.36 -62.08
N ALA A 23 23.35 9.01 -61.10
CA ALA A 23 22.95 8.78 -59.73
C ALA A 23 22.58 10.09 -59.03
N PRO A 24 21.40 10.19 -58.42
CA PRO A 24 21.18 11.13 -57.33
C PRO A 24 21.36 10.40 -56.02
N ALA A 25 22.07 11.09 -55.12
CA ALA A 25 22.27 10.72 -53.72
C ALA A 25 20.99 10.18 -53.08
N ALA A 26 21.04 8.95 -52.60
CA ALA A 26 20.03 8.36 -51.78
C ALA A 26 19.96 9.17 -50.47
N ALA A 27 18.98 10.06 -50.40
CA ALA A 27 18.51 10.55 -49.11
C ALA A 27 17.97 9.33 -48.34
N ALA A 28 18.77 8.86 -47.42
CA ALA A 28 18.33 7.92 -46.41
C ALA A 28 17.20 8.61 -45.61
N SER A 29 15.96 8.37 -46.01
CA SER A 29 14.82 8.59 -45.14
C SER A 29 15.05 7.70 -43.92
N ALA A 30 15.63 8.30 -42.86
CA ALA A 30 15.60 7.73 -41.54
C ALA A 30 14.11 7.58 -41.22
N VAL A 31 13.58 6.38 -41.32
CA VAL A 31 12.34 5.97 -40.68
C VAL A 31 12.57 6.30 -39.21
N ALA A 32 11.98 7.40 -38.74
CA ALA A 32 11.90 7.71 -37.31
C ALA A 32 11.19 6.51 -36.72
N ALA A 33 11.96 5.63 -36.12
CA ALA A 33 11.40 4.54 -35.30
C ALA A 33 10.50 5.24 -34.28
N ASP A 34 9.23 5.00 -34.40
CA ASP A 34 8.21 5.46 -33.48
C ASP A 34 8.55 4.84 -32.11
N ARG A 35 9.42 5.54 -31.37
CA ARG A 35 9.82 5.12 -30.02
C ARG A 35 8.66 5.48 -29.11
N THR A 36 7.74 4.54 -28.93
CA THR A 36 6.75 4.64 -27.86
C THR A 36 7.48 4.99 -26.56
N PRO A 37 7.11 6.10 -25.91
CA PRO A 37 7.78 6.51 -24.69
C PRO A 37 7.71 5.40 -23.64
N VAL A 38 8.83 5.08 -23.02
CA VAL A 38 8.89 4.06 -21.97
C VAL A 38 8.25 4.60 -20.70
N ALA A 39 7.42 3.77 -20.06
CA ALA A 39 6.80 4.13 -18.78
C ALA A 39 7.87 4.35 -17.70
N HIS A 40 7.66 5.37 -16.87
CA HIS A 40 8.50 5.67 -15.72
C HIS A 40 8.04 4.89 -14.49
N TRP A 41 8.96 4.18 -13.81
CA TRP A 41 8.62 3.48 -12.57
C TRP A 41 8.30 4.46 -11.45
N VAL A 42 7.15 4.30 -10.79
CA VAL A 42 6.75 5.07 -9.61
C VAL A 42 7.75 4.83 -8.46
N VAL A 43 8.11 3.59 -8.24
CA VAL A 43 9.21 3.17 -7.37
C VAL A 43 10.11 2.29 -8.20
N ASP A 44 11.34 2.75 -8.46
CA ASP A 44 12.29 1.93 -9.18
C ASP A 44 12.74 0.77 -8.29
N PRO A 45 12.41 -0.48 -8.65
CA PRO A 45 12.78 -1.64 -7.84
C PRO A 45 14.29 -1.87 -7.79
N ALA A 46 15.07 -1.24 -8.65
CA ALA A 46 16.53 -1.30 -8.62
C ALA A 46 17.15 -0.35 -7.58
N ILE A 47 16.39 0.60 -7.05
CA ILE A 47 16.87 1.59 -6.08
C ILE A 47 16.24 1.31 -4.70
N SER A 48 17.03 0.77 -3.76
CA SER A 48 16.50 0.46 -2.42
C SER A 48 16.31 1.68 -1.52
N GLY A 49 16.97 2.78 -1.82
CA GLY A 49 17.07 3.92 -0.93
C GLY A 49 17.95 3.63 0.31
N ALA A 50 18.02 4.59 1.22
CA ALA A 50 18.73 4.43 2.48
C ALA A 50 17.97 3.53 3.45
N ASP A 51 18.69 2.76 4.27
CA ASP A 51 18.11 1.90 5.31
C ASP A 51 17.42 2.69 6.41
N LEU A 52 17.94 3.88 6.73
CA LEU A 52 17.30 4.81 7.65
C LEU A 52 16.57 5.89 6.88
N PRO A 53 15.38 6.33 7.37
CA PRO A 53 14.69 7.45 6.76
C PRO A 53 15.50 8.74 6.94
N SER A 54 15.51 9.58 5.91
CA SER A 54 16.14 10.92 5.98
C SER A 54 15.26 11.87 6.78
N ARG A 55 13.95 11.62 6.83
CA ARG A 55 12.95 12.41 7.55
C ARG A 55 11.94 11.52 8.24
N GLY A 56 11.43 11.98 9.36
CA GLY A 56 10.37 11.30 10.09
C GLY A 56 10.74 9.89 10.55
N ARG A 57 9.73 9.12 10.86
CA ARG A 57 9.83 7.76 11.35
C ARG A 57 8.65 6.94 10.88
N SER A 58 8.77 5.62 10.95
CA SER A 58 7.65 4.73 10.68
C SER A 58 6.54 4.90 11.73
N LEU A 59 5.30 4.66 11.34
CA LEU A 59 4.16 4.67 12.27
C LEU A 59 4.30 3.60 13.37
N PHE A 60 5.03 2.53 13.11
CA PHE A 60 5.32 1.53 14.13
C PHE A 60 6.18 2.09 15.28
N ASP A 61 7.14 2.97 15.00
CA ASP A 61 7.92 3.63 16.05
C ASP A 61 7.02 4.45 16.99
N PHE A 62 6.04 5.17 16.43
CA PHE A 62 5.06 5.92 17.23
C PHE A 62 4.11 5.00 18.03
N LEU A 63 3.74 3.85 17.45
CA LEU A 63 2.88 2.86 18.11
C LEU A 63 3.49 2.30 19.37
N ILE A 64 4.80 2.01 19.34
CA ILE A 64 5.52 1.36 20.44
C ILE A 64 6.22 2.34 21.38
N THR A 65 6.23 3.64 21.05
CA THR A 65 6.80 4.66 21.93
C THR A 65 5.82 5.01 23.05
N GLN A 66 6.34 5.10 24.27
CA GLN A 66 5.61 5.45 25.49
C GLN A 66 6.39 6.52 26.27
N GLY A 67 5.65 7.41 26.91
CA GLY A 67 6.25 8.33 27.90
C GLY A 67 6.46 7.60 29.22
N GLU A 68 7.68 7.53 29.68
CA GLU A 68 8.04 6.97 30.98
C GLU A 68 8.94 7.95 31.73
N ALA A 69 8.51 8.39 32.90
CA ALA A 69 9.27 9.33 33.75
C ALA A 69 9.81 10.57 32.99
N GLY A 70 9.02 11.14 32.08
CA GLY A 70 9.38 12.30 31.28
C GLY A 70 10.31 12.03 30.08
N ARG A 71 10.62 10.77 29.82
CA ARG A 71 11.40 10.31 28.66
C ARG A 71 10.54 9.49 27.70
N GLN A 72 10.83 9.56 26.43
CA GLN A 72 10.21 8.69 25.44
C GLN A 72 11.01 7.39 25.32
N VAL A 73 10.35 6.26 25.58
CA VAL A 73 10.96 4.92 25.54
C VAL A 73 10.23 4.08 24.50
N GLN A 74 10.98 3.35 23.69
CA GLN A 74 10.42 2.34 22.78
C GLN A 74 10.35 1.00 23.50
N ALA A 75 9.14 0.47 23.62
CA ALA A 75 8.87 -0.82 24.20
C ALA A 75 7.88 -1.61 23.34
N VAL A 76 8.32 -2.74 22.81
CA VAL A 76 7.43 -3.65 22.06
C VAL A 76 6.69 -4.52 23.07
N PRO A 77 5.35 -4.43 23.14
CA PRO A 77 4.58 -5.27 24.05
C PRO A 77 4.82 -6.77 23.78
N PHE A 78 5.06 -7.52 24.84
CA PHE A 78 5.19 -8.98 24.81
C PHE A 78 4.15 -9.60 25.76
N PRO A 79 3.57 -10.77 25.45
CA PRO A 79 3.68 -11.57 24.25
C PRO A 79 2.97 -10.94 23.03
N PHE A 80 3.00 -11.61 21.87
CA PHE A 80 2.44 -11.08 20.62
C PHE A 80 0.96 -10.63 20.71
N PRO A 81 0.06 -11.33 21.46
CA PRO A 81 -1.30 -10.82 21.71
C PRO A 81 -1.32 -9.44 22.40
N ALA A 82 -0.35 -9.12 23.25
CA ALA A 82 -0.28 -7.80 23.88
C ALA A 82 0.07 -6.69 22.85
N LEU A 83 0.91 -7.00 21.86
CA LEU A 83 1.15 -6.10 20.72
C LEU A 83 -0.12 -5.90 19.89
N LEU A 84 -0.88 -6.95 19.62
CA LEU A 84 -2.16 -6.85 18.91
C LEU A 84 -3.16 -5.99 19.68
N GLN A 85 -3.24 -6.12 21.02
CA GLN A 85 -4.08 -5.28 21.87
C GLN A 85 -3.63 -3.82 21.85
N ARG A 86 -2.32 -3.56 21.82
CA ARG A 86 -1.78 -2.19 21.68
C ARG A 86 -2.23 -1.57 20.35
N ILE A 87 -2.15 -2.30 19.24
CA ILE A 87 -2.65 -1.85 17.93
C ILE A 87 -4.15 -1.56 18.02
N ALA A 88 -4.93 -2.49 18.55
CA ALA A 88 -6.38 -2.35 18.69
C ALA A 88 -6.77 -1.15 19.55
N SER A 89 -6.01 -0.83 20.62
CA SER A 89 -6.27 0.33 21.48
C SER A 89 -6.03 1.68 20.79
N ARG A 90 -5.24 1.71 19.71
CA ARG A 90 -4.97 2.89 18.90
C ARG A 90 -5.86 3.00 17.67
N SER A 91 -6.61 1.95 17.38
CA SER A 91 -7.58 1.86 16.29
C SER A 91 -8.99 2.17 16.81
N GLY A 92 -9.81 2.77 15.96
CA GLY A 92 -11.23 3.00 16.25
C GLY A 92 -11.96 1.65 16.34
N ARG A 93 -13.01 1.60 17.12
CA ARG A 93 -13.91 0.44 17.19
C ARG A 93 -14.95 0.57 16.10
N ASP A 94 -14.74 -0.04 14.96
CA ASP A 94 -15.84 -0.34 14.05
C ASP A 94 -16.56 -1.58 14.56
N GLU A 95 -17.86 -1.47 14.83
CA GLU A 95 -18.70 -2.63 15.18
C GLU A 95 -18.68 -3.58 13.97
N GLY A 96 -18.01 -4.72 14.13
CA GLY A 96 -17.87 -5.75 13.11
C GLY A 96 -16.48 -5.85 12.44
N SER A 97 -15.56 -4.91 12.68
CA SER A 97 -14.18 -5.04 12.23
C SER A 97 -13.34 -5.70 13.33
N VAL A 98 -12.82 -6.89 13.04
CA VAL A 98 -11.76 -7.51 13.86
C VAL A 98 -10.44 -6.84 13.49
N ALA A 99 -10.15 -5.71 14.11
CA ALA A 99 -8.87 -5.07 13.94
C ALA A 99 -7.89 -5.54 15.05
N PRO A 100 -6.65 -5.91 14.68
CA PRO A 100 -6.11 -6.08 13.34
C PRO A 100 -6.52 -7.40 12.66
N ALA A 101 -6.59 -7.41 11.32
CA ALA A 101 -6.80 -8.64 10.57
C ALA A 101 -5.55 -9.52 10.64
N ALA A 102 -5.71 -10.78 10.97
CA ALA A 102 -4.60 -11.70 11.14
C ALA A 102 -4.89 -13.07 10.53
N VAL A 103 -3.88 -13.67 9.90
CA VAL A 103 -3.90 -15.02 9.35
C VAL A 103 -2.69 -15.82 9.81
N LEU A 104 -2.82 -17.15 9.80
CA LEU A 104 -1.78 -18.10 10.15
C LEU A 104 -1.27 -18.80 8.88
N ILE A 105 0.05 -18.84 8.71
CA ILE A 105 0.71 -19.41 7.52
C ILE A 105 1.79 -20.40 7.97
N PRO A 106 1.51 -21.70 8.00
CA PRO A 106 2.50 -22.70 8.40
C PRO A 106 3.59 -22.92 7.33
N LEU A 107 3.19 -22.96 6.06
CA LEU A 107 4.05 -23.30 4.92
C LEU A 107 4.18 -22.13 3.93
N GLY A 108 4.42 -20.94 4.43
CA GLY A 108 4.55 -19.74 3.62
C GLY A 108 5.88 -19.63 2.86
N ARG A 109 6.02 -18.54 2.10
CA ARG A 109 7.20 -18.23 1.26
C ARG A 109 8.18 -17.26 1.91
N SER A 110 7.93 -16.85 3.17
CA SER A 110 8.86 -16.03 3.93
C SER A 110 10.17 -16.76 4.21
N LEU A 111 11.29 -16.03 4.19
CA LEU A 111 12.60 -16.55 4.55
C LEU A 111 12.66 -17.06 6.02
N GLN A 112 11.83 -16.50 6.90
CA GLN A 112 11.74 -16.89 8.32
C GLN A 112 11.05 -18.25 8.55
N ARG A 113 10.38 -18.79 7.53
CA ARG A 113 9.69 -20.08 7.63
C ARG A 113 10.57 -21.21 8.15
N ASN A 114 11.81 -21.28 7.68
CA ASN A 114 12.72 -22.39 7.99
C ASN A 114 13.06 -22.48 9.48
N ALA A 115 12.91 -21.40 10.25
CA ALA A 115 13.06 -21.42 11.70
C ALA A 115 12.04 -22.35 12.40
N ALA A 116 10.90 -22.64 11.77
CA ALA A 116 9.88 -23.55 12.30
C ALA A 116 10.05 -25.00 11.83
N SER A 117 11.06 -25.31 11.01
CA SER A 117 11.30 -26.68 10.53
C SER A 117 11.68 -27.61 11.68
N PRO A 118 11.16 -28.85 11.74
CA PRO A 118 10.13 -29.43 10.87
C PRO A 118 8.68 -29.13 11.34
N ASP A 119 8.52 -28.39 12.44
CA ASP A 119 7.27 -28.23 13.19
C ASP A 119 6.41 -27.04 12.68
N PHE A 120 6.28 -26.91 11.36
CA PHE A 120 5.63 -25.76 10.72
C PHE A 120 4.20 -25.49 11.19
N PHE A 121 3.42 -26.54 11.47
CA PHE A 121 2.03 -26.41 11.93
C PHE A 121 1.92 -26.10 13.42
N ALA A 122 2.91 -26.53 14.22
CA ALA A 122 3.00 -26.20 15.65
C ALA A 122 3.43 -24.73 15.87
N PHE A 123 4.16 -24.15 14.92
CA PHE A 123 4.70 -22.78 14.97
C PHE A 123 4.45 -22.02 13.65
N PRO A 124 3.16 -21.82 13.28
CA PRO A 124 2.84 -21.07 12.08
C PRO A 124 3.32 -19.62 12.19
N ARG A 125 3.66 -19.01 11.04
CA ARG A 125 3.87 -17.56 10.98
C ARG A 125 2.53 -16.85 11.06
N ALA A 126 2.41 -15.83 11.93
CA ALA A 126 1.27 -14.94 11.92
C ALA A 126 1.56 -13.75 10.99
N VAL A 127 0.62 -13.43 10.10
CA VAL A 127 0.66 -12.22 9.28
C VAL A 127 -0.53 -11.36 9.64
N VAL A 128 -0.24 -10.07 9.89
CA VAL A 128 -1.21 -9.11 10.41
C VAL A 128 -1.23 -7.86 9.55
N ALA A 129 -2.42 -7.35 9.24
CA ALA A 129 -2.63 -6.05 8.63
C ALA A 129 -3.59 -5.22 9.48
N VAL A 130 -3.30 -3.93 9.62
CA VAL A 130 -4.20 -3.01 10.34
C VAL A 130 -5.20 -2.43 9.36
N LEU A 131 -6.49 -2.67 9.59
CA LEU A 131 -7.59 -2.30 8.69
C LEU A 131 -8.48 -1.20 9.25
N ALA A 132 -8.41 -0.92 10.56
CA ALA A 132 -9.30 0.01 11.22
C ALA A 132 -8.80 1.45 11.18
N GLU A 133 -9.75 2.39 11.14
CA GLU A 133 -9.51 3.82 11.31
C GLU A 133 -8.86 4.13 12.67
N PRO A 134 -8.17 5.29 12.83
CA PRO A 134 -7.59 5.68 14.11
C PRO A 134 -8.68 5.97 15.15
N ALA A 135 -8.39 5.69 16.41
CA ALA A 135 -9.29 5.99 17.54
C ALA A 135 -9.57 7.51 17.72
N GLY A 136 -8.77 8.35 17.09
CA GLY A 136 -8.91 9.80 17.09
C GLY A 136 -7.71 10.51 16.47
N ALA A 137 -7.72 11.83 16.43
CA ALA A 137 -6.66 12.63 15.82
C ALA A 137 -5.27 12.41 16.44
N ASN A 138 -5.23 12.09 17.74
CA ASN A 138 -4.00 11.84 18.49
C ASN A 138 -3.45 10.42 18.30
N ALA A 139 -4.22 9.53 17.65
CA ALA A 139 -3.77 8.19 17.36
C ALA A 139 -3.06 8.14 16.00
N PRO A 140 -2.04 7.28 15.85
CA PRO A 140 -1.42 7.07 14.55
C PRO A 140 -2.43 6.47 13.57
N TYR A 141 -2.38 6.90 12.31
CA TYR A 141 -3.26 6.40 11.26
C TYR A 141 -2.68 5.11 10.67
N LEU A 142 -3.00 3.98 11.30
CA LEU A 142 -2.39 2.68 11.03
C LEU A 142 -3.05 1.90 9.88
N LYS A 143 -4.29 2.23 9.52
CA LYS A 143 -5.06 1.55 8.47
C LYS A 143 -4.27 1.50 7.16
N ASP A 144 -4.12 0.32 6.58
CA ASP A 144 -3.36 0.04 5.36
C ASP A 144 -1.87 0.48 5.41
N ARG A 145 -1.35 0.79 6.61
CA ARG A 145 -0.01 1.38 6.82
C ARG A 145 0.91 0.56 7.71
N VAL A 146 0.38 -0.47 8.37
CA VAL A 146 1.17 -1.34 9.25
C VAL A 146 0.84 -2.81 8.96
N TYR A 147 1.89 -3.56 8.65
CA TYR A 147 1.86 -4.99 8.40
C TYR A 147 2.92 -5.66 9.24
N LEU A 148 2.58 -6.77 9.88
CA LEU A 148 3.48 -7.53 10.76
C LEU A 148 3.58 -8.96 10.29
N GLY A 149 4.76 -9.54 10.40
CA GLY A 149 5.02 -10.96 10.20
C GLY A 149 5.73 -11.53 11.42
N TYR A 150 5.04 -12.28 12.27
CA TYR A 150 5.61 -12.87 13.47
C TYR A 150 5.96 -14.34 13.26
N GLN A 151 7.19 -14.74 13.63
CA GLN A 151 7.63 -16.12 13.67
C GLN A 151 8.25 -16.41 15.03
N GLU A 152 7.57 -17.25 15.84
CA GLU A 152 7.96 -17.54 17.22
C GLU A 152 9.35 -18.17 17.31
N LYS A 153 9.63 -19.20 16.49
CA LYS A 153 10.93 -19.92 16.52
C LYS A 153 12.10 -19.07 16.03
N ALA A 154 11.85 -18.06 15.21
CA ALA A 154 12.87 -17.09 14.83
C ALA A 154 13.09 -16.00 15.90
N ASN A 155 12.19 -15.90 16.89
CA ASN A 155 12.16 -14.80 17.87
C ASN A 155 12.12 -13.42 17.20
N VAL A 156 11.39 -13.28 16.09
CA VAL A 156 11.42 -12.12 15.21
C VAL A 156 10.01 -11.66 14.84
N ILE A 157 9.82 -10.35 14.81
CA ILE A 157 8.71 -9.72 14.08
C ILE A 157 9.30 -8.91 12.93
N GLU A 158 8.89 -9.22 11.70
CA GLU A 158 9.13 -8.39 10.52
C GLU A 158 8.02 -7.34 10.42
N VAL A 159 8.38 -6.09 10.18
CA VAL A 159 7.44 -4.97 10.13
C VAL A 159 7.60 -4.23 8.82
N ILE A 160 6.47 -3.98 8.14
CA ILE A 160 6.35 -3.02 7.05
C ILE A 160 5.44 -1.92 7.55
N SER A 161 5.99 -0.72 7.75
CA SER A 161 5.27 0.40 8.34
C SER A 161 5.51 1.69 7.59
N TYR A 162 4.44 2.46 7.38
CA TYR A 162 4.48 3.68 6.59
C TYR A 162 5.15 4.83 7.36
N ASN A 163 5.95 5.61 6.66
CA ASN A 163 6.55 6.86 7.12
C ASN A 163 5.87 8.02 6.38
N GLU A 164 5.07 8.82 7.11
CA GLU A 164 4.31 9.90 6.51
C GLU A 164 5.19 11.03 5.98
N ASP A 165 6.35 11.31 6.61
CA ASP A 165 7.26 12.37 6.18
C ASP A 165 8.02 12.04 4.89
N GLU A 166 8.36 10.78 4.68
CA GLU A 166 8.97 10.29 3.44
C GLU A 166 7.92 9.95 2.37
N GLY A 167 6.69 9.63 2.79
CA GLY A 167 5.64 9.14 1.91
C GLY A 167 5.96 7.75 1.34
N ARG A 168 6.55 6.87 2.16
CA ARG A 168 6.97 5.52 1.78
C ARG A 168 6.84 4.53 2.93
N PHE A 169 6.88 3.24 2.62
CA PHE A 169 7.03 2.19 3.62
C PHE A 169 8.48 2.04 4.05
N GLU A 170 8.69 1.86 5.33
CA GLU A 170 9.93 1.43 5.95
C GLU A 170 9.83 -0.05 6.35
N PHE A 171 10.96 -0.73 6.29
CA PHE A 171 11.11 -2.11 6.71
C PHE A 171 11.86 -2.16 8.02
N GLN A 172 11.31 -2.85 9.02
CA GLN A 172 11.90 -2.95 10.34
C GLN A 172 11.88 -4.41 10.81
N VAL A 173 12.79 -4.73 11.73
CA VAL A 173 12.88 -6.02 12.40
C VAL A 173 12.90 -5.81 13.89
N VAL A 174 12.03 -6.51 14.60
CA VAL A 174 12.10 -6.67 16.05
C VAL A 174 12.74 -8.01 16.32
N SER A 175 13.98 -8.02 16.80
CA SER A 175 14.76 -9.21 17.15
C SER A 175 14.72 -9.47 18.65
N ASP A 176 15.08 -10.69 19.07
CA ASP A 176 15.05 -11.19 20.45
C ASP A 176 13.65 -11.04 21.10
N TYR A 177 12.60 -11.23 20.30
CA TYR A 177 11.21 -11.15 20.72
C TYR A 177 10.74 -12.50 21.28
N ARG A 178 11.12 -12.79 22.53
CA ARG A 178 10.88 -14.06 23.23
C ARG A 178 10.76 -13.88 24.73
N VAL A 179 10.34 -14.91 25.44
CA VAL A 179 10.35 -14.94 26.92
C VAL A 179 11.77 -14.70 27.44
N GLY A 180 11.92 -13.73 28.34
CA GLY A 180 13.21 -13.35 28.90
C GLY A 180 14.15 -12.62 27.92
N GLY A 181 13.73 -12.37 26.69
CA GLY A 181 14.48 -11.60 25.72
C GLY A 181 14.30 -10.08 25.91
N THR A 182 15.20 -9.32 25.30
CA THR A 182 15.09 -7.86 25.20
C THR A 182 14.84 -7.49 23.75
N ALA A 183 13.60 -7.20 23.40
CA ALA A 183 13.22 -6.85 22.04
C ALA A 183 14.02 -5.64 21.53
N LYS A 184 14.67 -5.80 20.38
CA LYS A 184 15.47 -4.76 19.73
C LYS A 184 14.85 -4.42 18.39
N ILE A 185 14.62 -3.13 18.14
CA ILE A 185 14.02 -2.63 16.91
C ILE A 185 15.12 -2.04 16.05
N THR A 186 15.18 -2.50 14.80
CA THR A 186 16.10 -1.96 13.80
C THR A 186 15.40 -1.75 12.47
N TYR A 187 15.81 -0.73 11.72
CA TYR A 187 15.44 -0.57 10.32
C TYR A 187 16.25 -1.60 9.51
N ALA A 188 15.56 -2.40 8.74
CA ALA A 188 16.16 -3.50 8.00
C ALA A 188 16.95 -3.01 6.79
N ASN A 189 17.86 -3.84 6.31
CA ASN A 189 18.52 -3.62 5.02
C ASN A 189 17.47 -3.64 3.89
N ARG A 190 17.14 -2.47 3.36
CA ARG A 190 16.12 -2.31 2.31
C ARG A 190 16.44 -3.10 1.05
N THR A 191 17.72 -3.31 0.75
CA THR A 191 18.16 -4.12 -0.39
C THR A 191 17.59 -5.52 -0.33
N LEU A 192 17.67 -6.15 0.83
CA LEU A 192 17.14 -7.50 1.05
C LEU A 192 15.61 -7.52 0.94
N CYS A 193 14.95 -6.54 1.54
CA CYS A 193 13.50 -6.47 1.54
C CYS A 193 12.93 -6.21 0.13
N ILE A 194 13.49 -5.22 -0.59
CA ILE A 194 13.01 -4.83 -1.93
C ILE A 194 13.31 -5.90 -2.98
N ALA A 195 14.31 -6.76 -2.79
CA ALA A 195 14.55 -7.87 -3.70
C ALA A 195 13.29 -8.73 -3.93
N CYS A 196 12.50 -8.96 -2.86
CA CYS A 196 11.21 -9.64 -2.95
C CYS A 196 10.04 -8.64 -3.02
N HIS A 197 10.08 -7.57 -2.25
CA HIS A 197 9.07 -6.50 -2.18
C HIS A 197 9.34 -5.42 -3.23
N GLN A 198 9.31 -5.80 -4.51
CA GLN A 198 9.70 -4.94 -5.64
C GLN A 198 8.83 -3.69 -5.80
N ASN A 199 7.65 -3.69 -5.19
CA ASN A 199 6.78 -2.51 -5.05
C ASN A 199 7.14 -1.62 -3.84
N ALA A 200 8.22 -1.94 -3.11
CA ALA A 200 8.65 -1.30 -1.86
C ALA A 200 7.55 -1.22 -0.78
N GLY A 201 6.66 -2.19 -0.75
CA GLY A 201 5.51 -2.28 0.16
C GLY A 201 5.10 -3.73 0.44
N PRO A 202 3.94 -3.96 1.05
CA PRO A 202 3.44 -5.30 1.29
C PRO A 202 3.17 -6.06 -0.02
N ILE A 203 3.43 -7.37 -0.01
CA ILE A 203 3.14 -8.28 -1.11
C ILE A 203 2.32 -9.45 -0.58
N PHE A 204 1.24 -9.80 -1.29
CA PHE A 204 0.38 -10.94 -0.95
C PHE A 204 -0.12 -11.60 -2.23
N SER A 205 -0.58 -12.85 -2.12
CA SER A 205 -1.24 -13.48 -3.25
C SER A 205 -2.57 -12.78 -3.55
N ARG A 206 -2.88 -12.68 -4.85
CA ARG A 206 -4.15 -12.14 -5.33
C ARG A 206 -5.23 -13.21 -5.16
N ALA A 207 -6.48 -12.78 -4.87
CA ALA A 207 -7.61 -13.65 -4.57
C ALA A 207 -7.40 -14.50 -3.29
N VAL A 208 -7.94 -15.71 -3.25
CA VAL A 208 -7.86 -16.56 -2.07
C VAL A 208 -6.42 -17.00 -1.81
N TRP A 209 -5.91 -16.66 -0.65
CA TRP A 209 -4.57 -17.05 -0.25
C TRP A 209 -4.56 -18.43 0.40
N ASP A 210 -4.35 -19.48 -0.40
CA ASP A 210 -4.42 -20.88 0.03
C ASP A 210 -3.33 -21.32 1.03
N GLU A 211 -2.29 -20.51 1.21
CA GLU A 211 -1.24 -20.76 2.22
C GLU A 211 -1.71 -20.46 3.64
N THR A 212 -2.86 -19.80 3.81
CA THR A 212 -3.35 -19.36 5.12
C THR A 212 -4.31 -20.40 5.74
N ASN A 213 -4.63 -20.15 7.02
CA ASN A 213 -5.69 -20.88 7.73
C ASN A 213 -7.12 -20.67 7.17
N ALA A 214 -7.30 -19.83 6.14
CA ALA A 214 -8.55 -19.76 5.39
C ALA A 214 -8.73 -20.98 4.45
N ASN A 215 -7.64 -21.66 4.09
CA ASN A 215 -7.70 -22.96 3.41
C ASN A 215 -8.14 -24.03 4.42
N PRO A 216 -9.29 -24.72 4.20
CA PRO A 216 -9.81 -25.69 5.17
C PRO A 216 -8.85 -26.83 5.49
N ALA A 217 -8.02 -27.27 4.53
CA ALA A 217 -7.03 -28.32 4.74
C ALA A 217 -5.88 -27.85 5.63
N VAL A 218 -5.41 -26.60 5.44
CA VAL A 218 -4.41 -25.98 6.32
C VAL A 218 -4.98 -25.75 7.71
N ALA A 219 -6.21 -25.23 7.81
CA ALA A 219 -6.90 -25.04 9.09
C ALA A 219 -7.06 -26.34 9.87
N LYS A 220 -7.41 -27.45 9.20
CA LYS A 220 -7.53 -28.76 9.84
C LYS A 220 -6.21 -29.25 10.46
N LEU A 221 -5.10 -29.05 9.77
CA LEU A 221 -3.77 -29.42 10.29
C LEU A 221 -3.35 -28.53 11.44
N LEU A 222 -3.59 -27.21 11.36
CA LEU A 222 -3.34 -26.28 12.47
C LEU A 222 -4.22 -26.62 13.68
N ALA A 223 -5.52 -26.93 13.49
CA ALA A 223 -6.45 -27.30 14.56
C ALA A 223 -6.07 -28.60 15.27
N ALA A 224 -5.37 -29.51 14.60
CA ALA A 224 -4.82 -30.70 15.20
C ALA A 224 -3.71 -30.39 16.23
N GLU A 225 -3.00 -29.28 16.05
CA GLU A 225 -1.99 -28.82 17.01
C GLU A 225 -2.65 -27.97 18.11
N ARG A 226 -3.37 -26.89 17.74
CA ARG A 226 -4.04 -25.94 18.67
C ARG A 226 -5.24 -25.27 18.02
N ARG A 227 -6.22 -24.85 18.84
CA ARG A 227 -7.39 -24.09 18.37
C ARG A 227 -7.08 -22.63 18.03
N GLN A 228 -6.02 -22.11 18.60
CA GLN A 228 -5.53 -20.74 18.36
C GLN A 228 -4.03 -20.66 18.52
N PHE A 229 -3.43 -19.73 17.78
CA PHE A 229 -2.00 -19.39 17.89
C PHE A 229 -1.88 -17.88 18.11
N TYR A 230 -1.11 -17.47 19.09
CA TYR A 230 -0.82 -16.05 19.36
C TYR A 230 -2.09 -15.19 19.54
N GLY A 231 -3.16 -15.77 20.04
CA GLY A 231 -4.47 -15.12 20.15
C GLY A 231 -5.28 -15.10 18.84
N ILE A 232 -4.79 -15.71 17.77
CA ILE A 232 -5.44 -15.78 16.47
C ILE A 232 -6.15 -17.14 16.36
N PRO A 233 -7.48 -17.18 16.21
CA PRO A 233 -8.22 -18.43 16.00
C PRO A 233 -7.84 -19.11 14.68
N VAL A 234 -7.85 -20.43 14.66
CA VAL A 234 -7.54 -21.20 13.47
C VAL A 234 -8.67 -21.19 12.44
N ASP A 235 -9.93 -21.19 12.90
CA ASP A 235 -11.11 -21.15 12.04
C ASP A 235 -11.37 -19.73 11.53
N ARG A 236 -10.81 -19.41 10.39
CA ARG A 236 -10.99 -18.15 9.69
C ARG A 236 -11.48 -18.41 8.27
N GLY A 237 -12.53 -17.69 7.88
CA GLY A 237 -12.99 -17.70 6.50
C GLY A 237 -12.05 -16.97 5.55
N ILE A 238 -12.40 -16.98 4.28
CA ILE A 238 -11.68 -16.29 3.21
C ILE A 238 -11.73 -14.76 3.33
N ASP A 239 -12.62 -14.21 4.14
CA ASP A 239 -12.81 -12.78 4.30
C ASP A 239 -11.57 -12.07 4.85
N VAL A 240 -10.84 -12.71 5.76
CA VAL A 240 -9.64 -12.11 6.37
C VAL A 240 -8.49 -12.00 5.36
N PRO A 241 -8.10 -13.05 4.62
CA PRO A 241 -7.11 -12.93 3.54
C PRO A 241 -7.53 -11.92 2.47
N ASN A 242 -8.81 -11.90 2.07
CA ASN A 242 -9.30 -10.92 1.09
C ASN A 242 -9.18 -9.49 1.62
N ALA A 243 -9.53 -9.23 2.87
CA ALA A 243 -9.38 -7.92 3.49
C ALA A 243 -7.91 -7.46 3.56
N ILE A 244 -6.97 -8.40 3.79
CA ILE A 244 -5.52 -8.12 3.75
C ILE A 244 -5.07 -7.83 2.32
N ASP A 245 -5.59 -8.54 1.33
CA ASP A 245 -5.29 -8.32 -0.10
C ASP A 245 -5.78 -6.94 -0.54
N ASP A 246 -7.00 -6.57 -0.20
CA ASP A 246 -7.54 -5.23 -0.46
C ASP A 246 -6.72 -4.12 0.20
N ALA A 247 -6.27 -4.32 1.45
CA ALA A 247 -5.39 -3.38 2.15
C ALA A 247 -4.05 -3.22 1.42
N LYS A 248 -3.47 -4.32 0.94
CA LYS A 248 -2.24 -4.31 0.13
C LYS A 248 -2.44 -3.50 -1.16
N LEU A 249 -3.56 -3.67 -1.85
CA LEU A 249 -3.84 -2.94 -3.09
C LEU A 249 -3.98 -1.43 -2.83
N ARG A 250 -4.67 -1.03 -1.74
CA ARG A 250 -4.75 0.38 -1.34
C ARG A 250 -3.38 0.94 -0.96
N ALA A 251 -2.60 0.20 -0.16
CA ALA A 251 -1.23 0.57 0.23
C ALA A 251 -0.29 0.73 -0.97
N ASN A 252 -0.45 -0.11 -2.00
CA ASN A 252 0.36 -0.06 -3.21
C ASN A 252 0.16 1.25 -4.00
N ARG A 253 -1.02 1.85 -3.93
CA ARG A 253 -1.32 3.13 -4.57
C ARG A 253 -0.67 4.32 -3.89
N PHE A 254 -0.33 4.23 -2.60
CA PHE A 254 0.29 5.34 -1.88
C PHE A 254 1.53 5.89 -2.59
N ALA A 255 2.31 5.04 -3.22
CA ALA A 255 3.53 5.45 -3.92
C ALA A 255 3.23 6.37 -5.11
N VAL A 256 2.23 6.05 -5.94
CA VAL A 256 1.85 6.89 -7.10
C VAL A 256 1.17 8.18 -6.65
N ASP A 257 0.27 8.11 -5.67
CA ASP A 257 -0.42 9.28 -5.14
C ASP A 257 0.59 10.27 -4.52
N GLN A 258 1.59 9.77 -3.77
CA GLN A 258 2.68 10.58 -3.22
C GLN A 258 3.61 11.13 -4.29
N LEU A 259 3.95 10.36 -5.33
CA LEU A 259 4.77 10.86 -6.43
C LEU A 259 4.08 12.01 -7.14
N LEU A 260 2.80 11.85 -7.46
CA LEU A 260 2.02 12.89 -8.13
C LEU A 260 1.78 14.12 -7.25
N TRP A 261 1.61 13.95 -5.95
CA TRP A 261 1.57 15.07 -5.01
C TRP A 261 2.89 15.84 -4.98
N LYS A 262 4.02 15.14 -4.86
CA LYS A 262 5.36 15.75 -4.79
C LYS A 262 5.76 16.45 -6.08
N GLU A 263 5.49 15.80 -7.20
CA GLU A 263 6.11 16.13 -8.49
C GLU A 263 5.10 16.63 -9.54
N GLY A 264 3.82 16.25 -9.42
CA GLY A 264 2.81 16.48 -10.44
C GLY A 264 2.42 17.95 -10.63
N CYS A 265 2.57 18.77 -9.60
CA CYS A 265 2.36 20.23 -9.70
C CYS A 265 3.59 21.02 -10.19
N GLY A 266 4.71 20.36 -10.52
CA GLY A 266 5.92 20.99 -11.06
C GLY A 266 6.89 21.53 -10.03
N ALA A 267 7.66 22.56 -10.43
CA ALA A 267 8.70 23.18 -9.60
C ALA A 267 8.12 23.83 -8.33
N PRO A 268 8.92 24.00 -7.26
CA PRO A 268 8.46 24.61 -6.01
C PRO A 268 8.33 26.14 -6.15
N ASP A 269 7.33 26.56 -6.90
CA ASP A 269 6.97 27.97 -7.09
C ASP A 269 5.53 28.24 -6.62
N GLY A 270 5.08 29.48 -6.72
CA GLY A 270 3.72 29.87 -6.31
C GLY A 270 2.63 29.15 -7.08
N VAL A 271 2.86 28.75 -8.34
CA VAL A 271 1.91 27.98 -9.15
C VAL A 271 1.76 26.57 -8.60
N ALA A 272 2.87 25.93 -8.27
CA ALA A 272 2.88 24.59 -7.70
C ALA A 272 2.26 24.54 -6.30
N VAL A 273 2.50 25.56 -5.47
CA VAL A 273 1.82 25.71 -4.16
C VAL A 273 0.32 25.85 -4.35
N ALA A 274 -0.14 26.71 -5.27
CA ALA A 274 -1.56 26.88 -5.57
C ALA A 274 -2.20 25.58 -6.14
N CYS A 275 -1.46 24.83 -6.95
CA CYS A 275 -1.89 23.54 -7.49
C CYS A 275 -2.10 22.50 -6.35
N ARG A 276 -1.13 22.33 -5.45
CA ARG A 276 -1.27 21.39 -4.31
C ARG A 276 -2.37 21.81 -3.34
N ALA A 277 -2.50 23.11 -3.08
CA ALA A 277 -3.59 23.64 -2.27
C ALA A 277 -4.95 23.34 -2.91
N GLY A 278 -5.08 23.56 -4.22
CA GLY A 278 -6.29 23.20 -4.97
C GLY A 278 -6.57 21.70 -4.96
N LEU A 279 -5.56 20.84 -5.09
CA LEU A 279 -5.71 19.39 -4.90
C LEU A 279 -6.20 19.06 -3.48
N PHE A 280 -5.62 19.65 -2.45
CA PHE A 280 -6.05 19.42 -1.07
C PHE A 280 -7.49 19.87 -0.85
N ALA A 281 -7.90 21.03 -1.37
CA ALA A 281 -9.29 21.48 -1.34
C ALA A 281 -10.23 20.50 -2.06
N ALA A 282 -9.81 19.96 -3.22
CA ALA A 282 -10.58 18.94 -3.94
C ALA A 282 -10.72 17.65 -3.15
N VAL A 283 -9.64 17.20 -2.47
CA VAL A 283 -9.66 16.04 -1.56
C VAL A 283 -10.66 16.24 -0.41
N LEU A 284 -10.63 17.40 0.24
CA LEU A 284 -11.58 17.74 1.32
C LEU A 284 -13.03 17.76 0.79
N ARG A 285 -13.25 18.37 -0.37
CA ARG A 285 -14.56 18.39 -1.02
C ARG A 285 -15.06 16.98 -1.32
N TYR A 286 -14.21 16.14 -1.93
CA TYR A 286 -14.53 14.73 -2.18
C TYR A 286 -14.91 13.98 -0.91
N ARG A 287 -14.11 14.11 0.16
CA ARG A 287 -14.38 13.45 1.44
C ARG A 287 -15.67 13.95 2.11
N LEU A 288 -16.01 15.20 1.95
CA LEU A 288 -17.23 15.78 2.51
C LEU A 288 -18.48 15.49 1.67
N SER A 289 -18.37 15.39 0.34
CA SER A 289 -19.54 15.23 -0.57
C SER A 289 -19.70 13.83 -1.15
N GLY A 290 -18.63 13.03 -1.19
CA GLY A 290 -18.61 11.75 -1.93
C GLY A 290 -18.52 11.92 -3.46
N GLN A 291 -18.41 13.14 -3.98
CA GLN A 291 -18.38 13.42 -5.41
C GLN A 291 -16.97 13.68 -5.91
N LEU A 292 -16.53 12.94 -6.93
CA LEU A 292 -15.15 12.93 -7.41
C LEU A 292 -14.72 14.18 -8.16
N SER A 293 -15.61 14.97 -8.77
CA SER A 293 -15.13 16.08 -9.58
C SER A 293 -16.04 17.30 -9.62
N PRO A 294 -15.50 18.48 -9.31
CA PRO A 294 -16.05 19.75 -9.76
C PRO A 294 -15.49 20.18 -11.13
N ALA A 295 -14.64 19.37 -11.80
CA ALA A 295 -13.78 19.83 -12.89
C ALA A 295 -14.53 20.39 -14.10
N GLY A 296 -15.73 19.90 -14.38
CA GLY A 296 -16.54 20.41 -15.49
C GLY A 296 -17.16 21.78 -15.26
N ALA A 297 -17.23 22.24 -14.01
CA ALA A 297 -18.01 23.42 -13.62
C ALA A 297 -17.15 24.57 -13.05
N ASP A 298 -15.90 24.34 -12.65
CA ASP A 298 -15.02 25.36 -12.05
C ASP A 298 -13.80 25.69 -12.94
N PRO A 299 -13.84 26.79 -13.70
CA PRO A 299 -12.69 27.23 -14.51
C PRO A 299 -11.43 27.48 -13.69
N SER A 300 -11.57 27.92 -12.43
CA SER A 300 -10.42 28.17 -11.54
C SER A 300 -9.73 26.87 -11.17
N TYR A 301 -10.48 25.80 -10.85
CA TYR A 301 -9.92 24.49 -10.58
C TYR A 301 -9.20 23.92 -11.81
N ARG A 302 -9.80 24.05 -12.98
CA ARG A 302 -9.17 23.61 -14.23
C ARG A 302 -7.85 24.34 -14.49
N THR A 303 -7.82 25.64 -14.28
CA THR A 303 -6.61 26.46 -14.52
C THR A 303 -5.53 26.22 -13.44
N LYS A 304 -5.92 26.14 -12.16
CA LYS A 304 -4.98 26.05 -11.06
C LYS A 304 -4.49 24.60 -10.79
N VAL A 305 -5.29 23.59 -11.10
CA VAL A 305 -5.00 22.20 -10.72
C VAL A 305 -4.86 21.29 -11.94
N VAL A 306 -5.93 21.16 -12.74
CA VAL A 306 -5.96 20.17 -13.83
C VAL A 306 -4.89 20.49 -14.89
N GLY A 307 -4.87 21.72 -15.40
CA GLY A 307 -3.93 22.15 -16.43
C GLY A 307 -2.46 21.92 -16.04
N PRO A 308 -1.99 22.43 -14.89
CA PRO A 308 -0.62 22.18 -14.44
C PRO A 308 -0.28 20.70 -14.30
N LEU A 309 -1.17 19.88 -13.72
CA LEU A 309 -0.94 18.44 -13.55
C LEU A 309 -0.78 17.73 -14.88
N LEU A 310 -1.68 17.98 -15.84
CA LEU A 310 -1.62 17.36 -17.16
C LEU A 310 -0.36 17.79 -17.93
N ALA A 311 0.00 19.08 -17.88
CA ALA A 311 1.19 19.61 -18.54
C ALA A 311 2.47 18.98 -17.97
N VAL A 312 2.59 18.85 -16.65
CA VAL A 312 3.74 18.22 -16.01
C VAL A 312 3.79 16.73 -16.33
N ALA A 313 2.66 16.04 -16.29
CA ALA A 313 2.59 14.62 -16.61
C ALA A 313 3.03 14.34 -18.06
N GLN A 314 2.55 15.13 -19.00
CA GLN A 314 2.94 15.02 -20.42
C GLN A 314 4.43 15.28 -20.62
N ALA A 315 5.00 16.25 -19.91
CA ALA A 315 6.41 16.62 -20.05
C ALA A 315 7.34 15.60 -19.37
N ARG A 316 6.98 15.10 -18.18
CA ARG A 316 7.87 14.25 -17.38
C ARG A 316 7.63 12.76 -17.56
N TRP A 317 6.39 12.35 -17.79
CA TRP A 317 6.00 10.94 -17.88
C TRP A 317 5.15 10.63 -19.12
N PRO A 318 5.63 10.96 -20.32
CA PRO A 318 4.85 10.78 -21.55
C PRO A 318 4.47 9.31 -21.81
N GLY A 319 5.25 8.36 -21.31
CA GLY A 319 4.94 6.93 -21.34
C GLY A 319 4.02 6.45 -20.21
N GLY A 320 3.67 7.33 -19.27
CA GLY A 320 2.93 7.01 -18.06
C GLY A 320 3.81 6.53 -16.90
N LEU A 321 3.17 6.16 -15.80
CA LEU A 321 3.77 5.75 -14.53
C LEU A 321 3.54 4.25 -14.30
N ALA A 322 4.59 3.47 -14.34
CA ALA A 322 4.58 2.04 -14.07
C ALA A 322 4.48 1.79 -12.56
N ILE A 323 3.41 1.17 -12.11
CA ILE A 323 3.14 0.84 -10.71
C ILE A 323 3.68 -0.56 -10.41
N GLY A 324 4.46 -0.68 -9.33
CA GLY A 324 5.03 -1.95 -8.90
C GLY A 324 3.95 -2.98 -8.61
N ASN A 325 4.19 -4.23 -9.01
CA ASN A 325 3.24 -5.32 -8.79
C ASN A 325 3.37 -5.92 -7.38
N PRO A 326 2.36 -5.77 -6.50
CA PRO A 326 2.34 -6.33 -5.17
C PRO A 326 1.85 -7.79 -5.15
N ASP A 327 1.42 -8.31 -6.30
CA ASP A 327 0.79 -9.62 -6.38
C ASP A 327 1.85 -10.72 -6.53
N ILE A 328 1.65 -11.78 -5.78
CA ILE A 328 2.37 -13.05 -5.95
C ILE A 328 1.35 -14.14 -6.30
N PRO A 329 1.72 -15.18 -7.07
CA PRO A 329 0.80 -16.24 -7.45
C PRO A 329 0.21 -16.95 -6.22
N ASN A 330 -1.11 -17.18 -6.23
CA ASN A 330 -1.73 -18.04 -5.23
C ASN A 330 -1.20 -19.47 -5.35
N ARG A 331 -1.05 -20.14 -4.22
CA ARG A 331 -0.50 -21.50 -4.16
C ARG A 331 -1.17 -22.30 -3.05
N ASN A 332 -1.61 -23.50 -3.37
CA ASN A 332 -1.91 -24.48 -2.33
C ASN A 332 -0.59 -25.11 -1.86
N PRO A 333 -0.19 -24.94 -0.58
CA PRO A 333 1.07 -25.48 -0.08
C PRO A 333 1.01 -27.01 0.15
N LEU A 334 -0.19 -27.59 0.13
CA LEU A 334 -0.39 -29.03 0.36
C LEU A 334 -0.44 -29.77 -0.96
N PRO A 335 0.30 -30.88 -1.12
CA PRO A 335 0.18 -31.72 -2.31
C PRO A 335 -1.23 -32.28 -2.45
N ALA A 336 -1.81 -32.21 -3.64
CA ALA A 336 -3.17 -32.70 -3.92
C ALA A 336 -3.40 -34.22 -3.59
N SER A 337 -2.31 -34.98 -3.54
CA SER A 337 -2.32 -36.44 -3.28
C SER A 337 -1.93 -36.80 -1.84
N ALA A 338 -1.67 -35.85 -0.95
CA ALA A 338 -1.27 -36.21 0.41
C ALA A 338 -2.48 -36.56 1.26
N PRO A 339 -2.52 -37.76 1.84
CA PRO A 339 -3.53 -38.10 2.83
C PRO A 339 -3.38 -37.14 4.01
N ILE A 340 -4.48 -36.49 4.38
CA ILE A 340 -4.53 -35.50 5.48
C ILE A 340 -4.13 -36.14 6.84
N ALA A 341 -4.03 -37.47 6.91
CA ALA A 341 -3.82 -38.25 8.12
C ALA A 341 -2.36 -38.39 8.58
N SER A 342 -1.35 -38.01 7.78
CA SER A 342 0.06 -38.22 8.18
C SER A 342 0.85 -36.91 8.21
N ALA A 343 0.80 -36.22 9.34
CA ALA A 343 1.59 -35.01 9.57
C ALA A 343 3.11 -35.15 9.32
N PRO A 344 3.78 -36.28 9.69
CA PRO A 344 5.20 -36.48 9.38
C PRO A 344 5.51 -36.54 7.89
N ALA A 345 4.69 -37.26 7.10
CA ALA A 345 4.90 -37.37 5.65
C ALA A 345 4.65 -36.05 4.90
N LEU A 346 3.87 -35.13 5.48
CA LEU A 346 3.68 -33.78 4.96
C LEU A 346 4.87 -32.86 5.29
N ARG A 347 5.52 -33.07 6.43
CA ARG A 347 6.73 -32.32 6.82
C ARG A 347 7.85 -32.54 5.82
N ASP A 348 8.15 -33.79 5.50
CA ASP A 348 9.22 -34.15 4.56
C ASP A 348 8.92 -33.68 3.11
N ARG A 349 7.66 -33.74 2.70
CA ARG A 349 7.22 -33.30 1.36
C ARG A 349 7.08 -31.79 1.25
N ALA A 350 6.79 -31.10 2.35
CA ALA A 350 6.65 -29.64 2.37
C ALA A 350 7.99 -28.94 2.11
N GLU A 351 9.12 -29.52 2.51
CA GLU A 351 10.44 -28.97 2.16
C GLU A 351 10.71 -29.01 0.65
N VAL A 352 10.30 -30.07 -0.02
CA VAL A 352 10.51 -30.26 -1.47
C VAL A 352 9.49 -29.45 -2.29
N SER A 353 8.25 -29.33 -1.85
CA SER A 353 7.17 -28.63 -2.59
C SER A 353 7.22 -27.11 -2.43
N ASN A 354 8.06 -26.60 -1.55
CA ASN A 354 8.07 -25.20 -1.14
C ASN A 354 8.63 -24.23 -2.15
N VAL A 355 9.33 -24.72 -3.14
CA VAL A 355 9.82 -23.93 -4.25
C VAL A 355 9.16 -24.52 -5.49
N THR A 356 7.97 -24.05 -5.80
CA THR A 356 7.43 -24.32 -7.12
C THR A 356 8.42 -23.73 -8.13
N ALA A 357 8.84 -24.53 -9.09
CA ALA A 357 9.66 -24.07 -10.21
C ALA A 357 9.00 -22.89 -10.96
N ALA A 358 7.72 -22.64 -10.69
CA ALA A 358 6.89 -21.63 -11.34
C ALA A 358 6.96 -20.21 -10.73
N PHE A 359 7.49 -20.01 -9.52
CA PHE A 359 7.58 -18.67 -8.91
C PHE A 359 8.84 -18.50 -8.07
N ASP A 360 9.70 -17.61 -8.52
CA ASP A 360 10.83 -17.10 -7.74
C ASP A 360 10.52 -15.66 -7.33
N PRO A 361 10.44 -15.32 -6.03
CA PRO A 361 10.13 -13.97 -5.58
C PRO A 361 11.18 -12.93 -6.00
N LEU A 362 12.38 -13.37 -6.37
CA LEU A 362 13.48 -12.53 -6.86
C LEU A 362 13.40 -12.25 -8.37
N ALA A 363 12.58 -13.01 -9.11
CA ALA A 363 12.37 -12.74 -10.54
C ALA A 363 11.72 -11.36 -10.72
N PRO A 364 12.19 -10.52 -11.66
CA PRO A 364 11.56 -9.24 -11.95
C PRO A 364 10.09 -9.42 -12.30
N ARG A 365 9.23 -8.68 -11.60
CA ARG A 365 7.80 -8.68 -11.89
C ARG A 365 7.46 -7.54 -12.85
N PRO A 366 6.60 -7.79 -13.86
CA PRO A 366 6.09 -6.71 -14.71
C PRO A 366 5.31 -5.71 -13.85
N ALA A 367 5.14 -4.49 -14.34
CA ALA A 367 4.27 -3.51 -13.70
C ALA A 367 2.85 -4.09 -13.53
N LEU A 368 2.20 -3.77 -12.40
CA LEU A 368 0.79 -4.09 -12.18
C LEU A 368 -0.07 -3.39 -13.25
N GLU A 369 0.18 -2.11 -13.42
CA GLU A 369 -0.46 -1.25 -14.42
C GLU A 369 0.49 -0.11 -14.80
N VAL A 370 0.23 0.52 -15.94
CA VAL A 370 0.83 1.80 -16.31
C VAL A 370 -0.26 2.86 -16.22
N TRP A 371 -0.16 3.71 -15.21
CA TRP A 371 -1.10 4.79 -15.03
C TRP A 371 -0.67 6.03 -15.81
N ARG A 372 -1.61 6.62 -16.53
CA ARG A 372 -1.42 7.88 -17.24
C ARG A 372 -2.26 8.95 -16.59
N LEU A 373 -1.73 10.16 -16.54
CA LEU A 373 -2.45 11.34 -16.14
C LEU A 373 -2.69 12.16 -17.41
N ALA A 374 -3.81 11.90 -18.08
CA ALA A 374 -4.10 12.40 -19.42
C ALA A 374 -5.37 13.29 -19.50
N ASP A 375 -6.28 13.14 -18.55
CA ASP A 375 -7.58 13.83 -18.56
C ASP A 375 -8.10 14.14 -17.14
N ASP A 376 -9.29 14.72 -17.08
CA ASP A 376 -9.95 15.13 -15.84
C ASP A 376 -10.31 13.92 -14.96
N ASP A 377 -10.62 12.75 -15.54
CA ASP A 377 -10.95 11.54 -14.80
C ASP A 377 -9.71 10.96 -14.11
N ASP A 378 -8.54 11.06 -14.72
CA ASP A 378 -7.29 10.70 -14.11
C ASP A 378 -6.94 11.61 -12.93
N VAL A 379 -7.21 12.91 -13.03
CA VAL A 379 -7.08 13.85 -11.91
C VAL A 379 -8.08 13.52 -10.80
N ALA A 380 -9.31 13.14 -11.15
CA ALA A 380 -10.29 12.68 -10.15
C ALA A 380 -9.84 11.41 -9.44
N ARG A 381 -9.22 10.45 -10.16
CA ARG A 381 -8.59 9.26 -9.55
C ARG A 381 -7.46 9.63 -8.57
N LEU A 382 -6.65 10.65 -8.89
CA LEU A 382 -5.63 11.17 -7.97
C LEU A 382 -6.27 11.77 -6.71
N VAL A 383 -7.33 12.58 -6.85
CA VAL A 383 -8.07 13.13 -5.71
C VAL A 383 -8.61 12.01 -4.81
N ALA A 384 -9.20 10.96 -5.41
CA ALA A 384 -9.67 9.79 -4.68
C ALA A 384 -8.53 9.06 -3.96
N GLY A 385 -7.37 8.89 -4.60
CA GLY A 385 -6.17 8.28 -3.99
C GLY A 385 -5.66 9.08 -2.80
N LEU A 386 -5.46 10.39 -2.98
CA LEU A 386 -5.01 11.29 -1.91
C LEU A 386 -6.01 11.35 -0.74
N SER A 387 -7.30 11.12 -0.99
CA SER A 387 -8.32 11.07 0.07
C SER A 387 -8.06 9.98 1.10
N GLY A 388 -7.37 8.90 0.73
CA GLY A 388 -6.95 7.82 1.61
C GLY A 388 -5.91 8.22 2.66
N PHE A 389 -5.30 9.40 2.53
CA PHE A 389 -4.37 9.93 3.54
C PHE A 389 -5.08 10.72 4.65
N ILE A 390 -6.39 10.95 4.56
CA ILE A 390 -7.19 11.65 5.57
C ILE A 390 -8.13 10.65 6.23
N ALA A 391 -8.08 10.54 7.54
CA ALA A 391 -8.92 9.63 8.31
C ALA A 391 -10.38 10.08 8.35
N ASP A 392 -11.31 9.14 8.55
CA ASP A 392 -12.73 9.45 8.71
C ASP A 392 -12.98 10.38 9.90
N SER A 393 -12.28 10.15 11.00
CA SER A 393 -12.36 10.99 12.21
C SER A 393 -11.94 12.45 11.98
N ASP A 394 -11.02 12.70 11.02
CA ASP A 394 -10.62 14.06 10.64
C ASP A 394 -11.74 14.78 9.90
N ILE A 395 -12.37 14.07 8.98
CA ILE A 395 -13.49 14.60 8.20
C ILE A 395 -14.70 14.86 9.09
N GLU A 396 -14.99 13.98 10.04
CA GLU A 396 -16.04 14.21 11.02
C GLU A 396 -15.78 15.44 11.90
N ARG A 397 -14.53 15.63 12.29
CA ARG A 397 -14.11 16.82 13.03
C ARG A 397 -14.21 18.08 12.19
N LEU A 398 -13.77 18.03 10.93
CA LEU A 398 -13.89 19.13 9.97
C LEU A 398 -15.36 19.49 9.78
N ASP A 399 -16.18 18.51 9.54
CA ASP A 399 -17.62 18.64 9.37
C ASP A 399 -18.28 19.38 10.54
N ARG A 400 -17.95 18.98 11.78
CA ARG A 400 -18.42 19.65 12.98
C ARG A 400 -17.94 21.11 13.08
N SER A 401 -16.67 21.36 12.77
CA SER A 401 -16.08 22.70 12.82
C SER A 401 -16.75 23.66 11.84
N LEU A 402 -16.99 23.19 10.61
CA LEU A 402 -17.70 23.97 9.58
C LEU A 402 -19.14 24.28 10.00
N LEU A 403 -19.84 23.30 10.59
CA LEU A 403 -21.20 23.48 11.06
C LEU A 403 -21.30 24.52 12.20
N VAL A 404 -20.41 24.44 13.18
CA VAL A 404 -20.35 25.39 14.29
C VAL A 404 -20.07 26.81 13.78
N ARG A 405 -19.13 26.95 12.83
CA ARG A 405 -18.76 28.25 12.21
C ARG A 405 -19.93 28.82 11.42
N ALA A 406 -20.59 28.01 10.58
CA ALA A 406 -21.75 28.44 9.81
C ALA A 406 -22.88 28.92 10.71
N ARG A 407 -23.15 28.26 11.83
CA ARG A 407 -24.14 28.69 12.83
C ARG A 407 -23.78 29.99 13.52
N ALA A 408 -22.47 30.20 13.84
CA ALA A 408 -21.98 31.39 14.50
C ALA A 408 -22.04 32.62 13.57
N MET A 409 -21.77 32.44 12.28
CA MET A 409 -21.75 33.56 11.31
C MET A 409 -23.13 34.01 10.81
N ARG A 410 -24.20 33.31 11.12
CA ARG A 410 -25.58 33.54 10.64
C ARG A 410 -25.72 33.80 9.13
N ALA A 411 -24.67 33.58 8.37
CA ALA A 411 -24.49 34.18 7.06
C ALA A 411 -24.84 33.29 5.87
N ALA A 412 -24.87 31.98 6.02
CA ALA A 412 -24.91 31.09 4.86
C ALA A 412 -25.92 29.94 4.95
N GLY A 413 -26.78 29.91 5.97
CA GLY A 413 -27.75 28.83 6.11
C GLY A 413 -29.20 29.34 6.18
N ARG A 414 -30.07 28.76 5.39
CA ARG A 414 -31.50 28.90 5.57
C ARG A 414 -31.99 27.75 6.44
N THR A 415 -32.53 28.05 7.63
CA THR A 415 -33.13 27.04 8.50
C THR A 415 -34.62 27.00 8.25
N TYR A 416 -35.11 25.86 7.80
CA TYR A 416 -36.53 25.62 7.63
C TYR A 416 -37.03 24.75 8.77
N ARG A 417 -38.13 25.13 9.39
CA ARG A 417 -38.89 24.23 10.26
C ARG A 417 -40.04 23.66 9.47
N ALA A 418 -40.08 22.35 9.36
CA ALA A 418 -41.09 21.67 8.58
C ALA A 418 -41.83 20.65 9.44
N LEU A 419 -43.14 20.56 9.24
CA LEU A 419 -43.92 19.45 9.77
C LEU A 419 -43.76 18.26 8.85
N CYS A 420 -43.29 17.13 9.36
CA CYS A 420 -43.15 15.91 8.58
C CYS A 420 -44.25 14.91 8.94
N LYS A 421 -44.88 14.36 7.93
CA LYS A 421 -45.71 13.18 8.01
C LYS A 421 -44.83 11.96 7.79
N VAL A 422 -44.77 11.10 8.78
CA VAL A 422 -44.02 9.85 8.75
C VAL A 422 -45.00 8.71 8.50
N GLU A 423 -44.78 7.91 7.47
CA GLU A 423 -45.62 6.75 7.18
C GLU A 423 -45.20 5.55 8.04
N PRO A 424 -46.14 4.61 8.32
CA PRO A 424 -45.82 3.40 9.07
C PRO A 424 -44.69 2.63 8.40
N ALA A 425 -43.80 2.03 9.22
CA ALA A 425 -42.69 1.25 8.74
C ALA A 425 -43.13 0.04 7.89
N ALA A 426 -42.62 -0.08 6.68
CA ALA A 426 -42.81 -1.22 5.81
C ALA A 426 -41.59 -2.15 5.89
N GLY A 427 -41.79 -3.46 6.05
CA GLY A 427 -40.74 -4.48 6.10
C GLY A 427 -40.94 -5.52 7.20
N ASP A 428 -40.01 -6.47 7.29
CA ASP A 428 -39.92 -7.40 8.42
C ASP A 428 -39.42 -6.66 9.66
N GLY A 429 -39.73 -7.16 10.87
CA GLY A 429 -39.35 -6.46 12.10
C GLY A 429 -37.85 -6.18 12.26
N HIS A 430 -37.00 -6.75 11.45
CA HIS A 430 -35.55 -6.55 11.47
C HIS A 430 -35.06 -5.52 10.45
N ARG A 431 -35.67 -5.46 9.25
CA ARG A 431 -35.37 -4.50 8.20
C ARG A 431 -36.64 -3.71 7.87
N GLN A 432 -36.59 -2.40 8.10
CA GLN A 432 -37.74 -1.52 7.92
C GLN A 432 -37.37 -0.37 7.00
N ARG A 433 -38.30 0.03 6.16
CA ARG A 433 -38.27 1.25 5.36
C ARG A 433 -39.35 2.19 5.88
N ILE A 434 -38.97 3.39 6.24
CA ILE A 434 -39.86 4.42 6.74
C ILE A 434 -39.84 5.58 5.76
N GLU A 435 -41.01 5.93 5.21
CA GLU A 435 -41.15 7.07 4.30
C GLU A 435 -41.59 8.31 5.09
N PHE A 436 -41.07 9.46 4.69
CA PHE A 436 -41.41 10.74 5.29
C PHE A 436 -41.65 11.81 4.24
N ARG A 437 -42.57 12.71 4.54
CA ARG A 437 -42.88 13.92 3.74
C ARG A 437 -42.93 15.12 4.64
N CYS A 438 -42.14 16.14 4.36
CA CYS A 438 -42.04 17.36 5.15
C CYS A 438 -42.44 18.56 4.31
N ASN A 439 -43.30 19.40 4.87
CA ASN A 439 -43.69 20.67 4.25
C ASN A 439 -43.39 21.80 5.25
N ALA A 440 -42.58 22.78 4.80
CA ALA A 440 -42.32 23.95 5.65
C ALA A 440 -43.52 24.90 5.57
N ARG A 441 -44.07 25.19 6.74
CA ARG A 441 -45.02 26.28 6.93
C ARG A 441 -44.54 27.10 8.12
N THR A 442 -43.75 28.14 7.85
CA THR A 442 -43.44 29.10 8.92
C THR A 442 -43.71 30.52 8.47
N PRO A 443 -44.37 31.32 9.34
CA PRO A 443 -44.66 32.72 9.06
C PRO A 443 -43.40 33.61 9.03
N SER A 444 -42.28 33.10 9.49
CA SER A 444 -41.06 33.90 9.69
C SER A 444 -39.95 33.68 8.68
N VAL A 445 -40.12 32.79 7.72
CA VAL A 445 -39.14 32.53 6.65
C VAL A 445 -39.86 32.68 5.31
N GLU A 446 -39.50 33.69 4.55
CA GLU A 446 -39.91 33.83 3.15
C GLU A 446 -39.31 32.64 2.37
N GLY A 447 -40.05 31.57 2.27
CA GLY A 447 -39.63 30.42 1.50
C GLY A 447 -40.46 29.17 1.78
N ARG A 448 -40.87 28.50 0.69
CA ARG A 448 -41.51 27.19 0.75
C ARG A 448 -40.47 26.11 0.60
N MET A 449 -40.57 25.04 1.39
CA MET A 449 -39.78 23.85 1.23
C MET A 449 -40.68 22.61 1.25
N ALA A 450 -40.44 21.71 0.34
CA ALA A 450 -41.02 20.38 0.33
C ALA A 450 -39.88 19.35 0.28
N LEU A 451 -39.92 18.36 1.15
CA LEU A 451 -38.94 17.31 1.24
C LEU A 451 -39.65 15.97 1.39
N GLU A 452 -39.35 15.05 0.49
CA GLU A 452 -39.84 13.68 0.53
C GLU A 452 -38.66 12.73 0.52
N GLY A 453 -38.75 11.65 1.31
CA GLY A 453 -37.66 10.70 1.37
C GLY A 453 -37.99 9.44 2.18
N ARG A 454 -37.01 8.60 2.30
CA ARG A 454 -37.07 7.32 3.01
C ARG A 454 -35.82 7.08 3.84
N VAL A 455 -36.00 6.41 4.98
CA VAL A 455 -34.91 5.91 5.80
C VAL A 455 -34.98 4.40 5.92
N PHE A 456 -33.82 3.78 5.98
CA PHE A 456 -33.65 2.35 6.16
C PHE A 456 -33.23 2.05 7.59
N VAL A 457 -33.95 1.17 8.24
CA VAL A 457 -33.73 0.76 9.63
C VAL A 457 -33.40 -0.74 9.64
N VAL A 458 -32.32 -1.11 10.32
CA VAL A 458 -31.93 -2.51 10.53
C VAL A 458 -31.69 -2.73 12.02
N GLY A 459 -32.37 -3.70 12.61
CA GLY A 459 -32.25 -4.00 14.05
C GLY A 459 -32.56 -2.80 14.94
N GLY A 460 -33.55 -1.96 14.56
CA GLY A 460 -33.91 -0.76 15.28
C GLY A 460 -32.95 0.43 15.14
N ARG A 461 -31.97 0.36 14.21
CA ARG A 461 -31.01 1.44 13.93
C ARG A 461 -31.18 1.94 12.50
N VAL A 462 -31.12 3.25 12.30
CA VAL A 462 -31.08 3.83 10.94
C VAL A 462 -29.69 3.57 10.36
N VAL A 463 -29.65 2.93 9.19
CA VAL A 463 -28.42 2.56 8.49
C VAL A 463 -28.17 3.41 7.25
N GLY A 464 -29.19 4.14 6.77
CA GLY A 464 -29.09 5.00 5.61
C GLY A 464 -30.48 5.48 5.20
N GLY A 465 -30.56 6.13 4.05
CA GLY A 465 -31.80 6.61 3.48
C GLY A 465 -31.57 7.33 2.15
N ALA A 466 -32.65 7.90 1.59
CA ALA A 466 -32.58 8.75 0.43
C ALA A 466 -33.60 9.90 0.57
N VAL A 467 -33.25 11.05 0.01
CA VAL A 467 -34.19 12.14 -0.24
C VAL A 467 -34.65 12.01 -1.70
N ASP A 468 -35.88 11.59 -1.89
CA ASP A 468 -36.44 11.36 -3.21
C ASP A 468 -36.74 12.68 -3.93
N ARG A 469 -37.09 13.72 -3.15
CA ARG A 469 -37.41 15.05 -3.69
C ARG A 469 -37.13 16.12 -2.63
N LEU A 470 -36.41 17.16 -3.04
CA LEU A 470 -36.22 18.39 -2.27
C LEU A 470 -36.55 19.57 -3.16
N GLU A 471 -37.51 20.38 -2.74
CA GLU A 471 -37.83 21.67 -3.35
C GLU A 471 -37.77 22.74 -2.29
N SER A 472 -37.06 23.82 -2.56
CA SER A 472 -37.09 25.02 -1.72
C SER A 472 -36.91 26.26 -2.57
N ASP A 473 -37.55 27.38 -2.14
CA ASP A 473 -37.40 28.64 -2.84
C ASP A 473 -35.93 29.09 -2.83
N GLY A 474 -35.42 29.39 -4.02
CA GLY A 474 -34.04 29.83 -4.21
C GLY A 474 -33.00 28.70 -4.34
N LEU A 475 -33.44 27.44 -4.35
CA LEU A 475 -32.60 26.30 -4.71
C LEU A 475 -33.24 25.55 -5.88
N PRO A 476 -32.44 25.07 -6.84
CA PRO A 476 -32.98 24.20 -7.89
C PRO A 476 -33.51 22.90 -7.26
N PRO A 477 -34.61 22.33 -7.80
CA PRO A 477 -35.16 21.09 -7.32
C PRO A 477 -34.12 19.96 -7.37
N SER A 478 -33.99 19.20 -6.29
CA SER A 478 -33.05 18.05 -6.20
C SER A 478 -33.83 16.75 -6.02
N ARG A 479 -33.31 15.67 -6.64
CA ARG A 479 -33.88 14.33 -6.55
C ARG A 479 -32.79 13.33 -6.24
N ASP A 480 -33.19 12.22 -5.63
CA ASP A 480 -32.34 11.05 -5.40
C ASP A 480 -31.03 11.37 -4.64
N LEU A 481 -31.13 12.16 -3.56
CA LEU A 481 -30.00 12.45 -2.69
C LEU A 481 -29.86 11.34 -1.65
N ASP A 482 -28.67 10.76 -1.53
CA ASP A 482 -28.37 9.79 -0.49
C ASP A 482 -28.35 10.46 0.90
N LEU A 483 -28.99 9.82 1.86
CA LEU A 483 -28.93 10.17 3.27
C LEU A 483 -27.89 9.30 3.97
N ASP A 484 -26.81 9.92 4.35
CA ASP A 484 -25.73 9.27 5.10
C ASP A 484 -25.96 9.43 6.61
N VAL A 485 -25.92 8.32 7.33
CA VAL A 485 -26.00 8.30 8.81
C VAL A 485 -24.59 8.22 9.35
N ARG A 486 -24.01 9.36 9.74
CA ARG A 486 -22.69 9.36 10.35
C ARG A 486 -22.72 8.83 11.79
N ARG A 487 -21.87 7.83 12.04
CA ARG A 487 -21.78 7.10 13.31
C ARG A 487 -21.21 7.89 14.49
N SER A 488 -20.58 9.06 14.28
CA SER A 488 -19.77 9.72 15.31
C SER A 488 -20.53 10.44 16.43
N GLU A 489 -21.77 10.82 16.21
CA GLU A 489 -22.55 11.50 17.26
C GLU A 489 -23.38 10.54 18.12
N THR A 490 -23.36 9.27 17.85
CA THR A 490 -24.34 8.31 18.35
C THR A 490 -23.79 7.26 19.31
N ARG A 491 -23.09 7.65 20.33
CA ARG A 491 -23.18 6.83 21.57
C ARG A 491 -24.54 6.89 22.24
N HIS A 492 -25.44 7.79 21.82
CA HIS A 492 -26.83 7.86 22.27
C HIS A 492 -27.77 7.58 21.10
N ALA A 493 -27.79 6.31 20.77
CA ALA A 493 -28.62 5.56 19.90
C ALA A 493 -29.94 6.20 19.50
N MET A 494 -30.15 6.29 18.18
CA MET A 494 -31.49 6.20 17.64
C MET A 494 -32.06 4.81 17.98
N ARG A 495 -32.83 4.70 19.03
CA ARG A 495 -33.69 3.54 19.25
C ARG A 495 -34.99 3.78 18.49
N ALA A 496 -35.23 3.01 17.45
CA ALA A 496 -36.57 2.82 16.93
C ALA A 496 -37.34 2.01 17.95
N VAL A 497 -38.06 2.70 18.82
CA VAL A 497 -39.08 2.05 19.64
C VAL A 497 -40.36 2.10 18.81
N SER A 498 -41.06 0.99 18.71
CA SER A 498 -42.35 0.87 18.02
C SER A 498 -43.27 2.02 18.38
N ALA A 499 -43.74 2.74 17.35
CA ALA A 499 -44.73 3.83 17.43
C ALA A 499 -44.25 5.19 17.96
N THR A 500 -42.96 5.45 18.12
CA THR A 500 -42.44 6.77 18.52
C THR A 500 -41.56 7.40 17.42
N PRO A 501 -41.64 8.72 17.23
CA PRO A 501 -40.90 9.41 16.18
C PRO A 501 -39.39 9.24 16.32
N MET A 502 -38.70 9.10 15.17
CA MET A 502 -37.25 8.95 15.14
C MET A 502 -36.54 10.23 15.55
N ARG A 503 -35.62 10.11 16.52
CA ARG A 503 -34.63 11.16 16.78
C ARG A 503 -33.35 10.83 16.04
N GLY A 504 -32.84 11.75 15.25
CA GLY A 504 -31.55 11.66 14.62
C GLY A 504 -31.29 12.76 13.60
N ARG A 505 -30.04 13.07 13.39
CA ARG A 505 -29.62 13.97 12.33
C ARG A 505 -29.30 13.17 11.09
N LEU A 506 -30.08 13.39 10.06
CA LEU A 506 -29.83 12.88 8.72
C LEU A 506 -29.17 13.99 7.90
N ARG A 507 -28.20 13.64 7.10
CA ARG A 507 -27.46 14.58 6.26
C ARG A 507 -27.63 14.17 4.82
N ALA A 508 -28.15 15.07 4.01
CA ALA A 508 -28.11 14.98 2.57
C ALA A 508 -27.07 15.98 2.04
N ARG A 509 -26.35 15.62 1.01
CA ARG A 509 -25.36 16.46 0.38
C ARG A 509 -25.71 16.70 -1.06
N ARG A 510 -25.50 17.93 -1.48
CA ARG A 510 -25.67 18.35 -2.86
C ARG A 510 -24.42 19.13 -3.27
N ALA A 511 -23.92 18.86 -4.45
CA ALA A 511 -22.91 19.66 -5.09
C ALA A 511 -23.44 20.12 -6.45
N ASP A 512 -23.78 21.40 -6.54
CA ASP A 512 -24.06 22.06 -7.80
C ASP A 512 -23.01 23.15 -8.03
N GLY A 513 -22.25 23.02 -9.09
CA GLY A 513 -21.19 23.98 -9.40
C GLY A 513 -20.18 24.14 -8.28
N ASN A 514 -19.97 25.36 -7.82
CA ASN A 514 -19.00 25.71 -6.77
C ASN A 514 -19.53 25.62 -5.34
N ALA A 515 -20.82 25.40 -5.14
CA ALA A 515 -21.44 25.34 -3.83
C ALA A 515 -21.62 23.89 -3.37
N LEU A 516 -21.15 23.58 -2.17
CA LEU A 516 -21.48 22.38 -1.44
C LEU A 516 -22.60 22.70 -0.45
N GLU A 517 -23.81 22.27 -0.75
CA GLU A 517 -24.95 22.46 0.14
C GLU A 517 -25.10 21.23 1.02
N ARG A 518 -25.21 21.47 2.32
CA ARG A 518 -25.49 20.45 3.30
C ARG A 518 -26.91 20.64 3.83
N ILE A 519 -27.67 19.56 3.81
CA ILE A 519 -28.99 19.51 4.40
C ILE A 519 -28.90 18.68 5.67
N GLU A 520 -29.11 19.31 6.82
CA GLU A 520 -29.30 18.61 8.09
C GLU A 520 -30.80 18.44 8.34
N LEU A 521 -31.24 17.20 8.47
CA LEU A 521 -32.59 16.85 8.80
C LEU A 521 -32.62 16.34 10.24
N THR A 522 -33.33 17.02 11.14
CA THR A 522 -33.60 16.54 12.50
C THR A 522 -35.07 16.20 12.57
N LEU A 523 -35.40 14.93 12.72
CA LEU A 523 -36.76 14.47 12.95
C LEU A 523 -37.08 14.55 14.45
N GLY A 524 -38.09 15.32 14.81
CA GLY A 524 -38.50 15.55 16.23
C GLY A 524 -39.27 14.39 16.85
N GLU A 525 -39.46 14.42 18.18
CA GLU A 525 -40.18 13.38 18.94
C GLU A 525 -41.69 13.45 18.81
N ARG A 526 -42.25 14.54 18.34
CA ARG A 526 -43.69 14.73 18.25
C ARG A 526 -44.07 15.23 16.85
N ASP A 527 -45.01 14.53 16.25
CA ASP A 527 -45.66 14.88 14.98
C ASP A 527 -44.71 15.30 13.82
N GLY A 528 -43.52 14.69 13.73
CA GLY A 528 -42.67 14.81 12.59
C GLY A 528 -42.13 16.23 12.30
N GLU A 529 -41.75 16.98 13.34
CA GLU A 529 -41.07 18.25 13.12
C GLU A 529 -39.66 18.00 12.60
N ALA A 530 -39.35 18.45 11.35
CA ALA A 530 -38.00 18.41 10.78
C ALA A 530 -37.45 19.83 10.68
N THR A 531 -36.25 20.03 11.17
CA THR A 531 -35.48 21.22 10.91
C THR A 531 -34.51 20.91 9.77
N VAL A 532 -34.66 21.58 8.65
CA VAL A 532 -33.76 21.48 7.52
C VAL A 532 -32.86 22.70 7.51
N VAL A 533 -31.57 22.48 7.54
CA VAL A 533 -30.57 23.54 7.48
C VAL A 533 -29.77 23.33 6.19
N ALA A 534 -29.90 24.26 5.24
CA ALA A 534 -29.04 24.30 4.07
C ALA A 534 -27.83 25.20 4.39
N LEU A 535 -26.64 24.67 4.26
CA LEU A 535 -25.39 25.36 4.60
C LEU A 535 -24.42 25.24 3.41
N ASP A 536 -23.95 26.36 2.90
CA ASP A 536 -22.70 26.41 2.14
C ASP A 536 -21.55 26.57 3.14
N ASP A 537 -21.03 25.44 3.60
CA ASP A 537 -19.97 25.40 4.60
C ASP A 537 -18.58 25.14 3.98
N PHE A 538 -18.50 24.76 2.71
CA PHE A 538 -17.25 24.46 2.05
C PHE A 538 -16.43 25.73 1.75
N ALA A 539 -17.08 26.86 1.52
CA ALA A 539 -16.40 28.14 1.30
C ALA A 539 -15.43 28.48 2.45
N ALA A 540 -15.79 28.17 3.69
CA ALA A 540 -14.90 28.39 4.84
C ALA A 540 -13.65 27.47 4.79
N ALA A 541 -13.81 26.22 4.38
CA ALA A 541 -12.67 25.30 4.20
C ALA A 541 -11.80 25.74 3.01
N SER A 542 -12.41 26.13 1.90
CA SER A 542 -11.70 26.64 0.72
C SER A 542 -10.87 27.88 1.04
N ASN A 543 -11.45 28.86 1.73
CA ASN A 543 -10.76 30.08 2.16
C ASN A 543 -9.58 29.78 3.11
N ALA A 544 -9.78 28.83 4.05
CA ALA A 544 -8.71 28.41 4.96
C ALA A 544 -7.55 27.74 4.20
N VAL A 545 -7.84 26.95 3.16
CA VAL A 545 -6.80 26.34 2.30
C VAL A 545 -6.08 27.43 1.47
N GLU A 546 -6.78 28.44 0.97
CA GLU A 546 -6.19 29.56 0.24
C GLU A 546 -5.29 30.42 1.15
N GLU A 547 -5.64 30.59 2.42
CA GLU A 547 -4.77 31.23 3.40
C GLU A 547 -3.50 30.43 3.61
N LEU A 548 -3.60 29.11 3.80
CA LEU A 548 -2.44 28.24 3.90
C LEU A 548 -1.58 28.24 2.63
N ALA A 549 -2.18 28.41 1.44
CA ALA A 549 -1.43 28.54 0.20
C ALA A 549 -0.62 29.85 0.16
N ARG A 550 -1.22 30.95 0.63
CA ARG A 550 -0.50 32.24 0.75
C ARG A 550 0.69 32.13 1.73
N ASP A 551 0.49 31.45 2.86
CA ASP A 551 1.56 31.17 3.81
C ASP A 551 2.66 30.28 3.20
N GLY A 552 2.26 29.31 2.33
CA GLY A 552 3.19 28.48 1.59
C GLY A 552 4.06 29.29 0.62
N VAL A 553 3.45 30.21 -0.14
CA VAL A 553 4.20 31.12 -1.02
C VAL A 553 5.12 32.04 -0.23
N ALA A 554 4.71 32.46 0.96
CA ALA A 554 5.52 33.28 1.87
C ALA A 554 6.61 32.49 2.62
N GLY A 555 6.65 31.15 2.48
CA GLY A 555 7.60 30.27 3.16
C GLY A 555 7.35 30.04 4.64
N THR A 556 6.17 30.40 5.15
CA THR A 556 5.77 30.20 6.56
C THR A 556 4.99 28.91 6.81
N PHE A 557 4.59 28.21 5.73
CA PHE A 557 3.93 26.92 5.78
C PHE A 557 4.50 25.97 4.73
N ASP A 558 4.97 24.79 5.16
CA ASP A 558 5.65 23.80 4.33
C ASP A 558 4.73 22.65 3.86
N GLY A 559 3.43 22.72 4.16
CA GLY A 559 2.50 21.63 3.84
C GLY A 559 2.24 21.46 2.35
N PHE A 560 2.49 22.49 1.54
CA PHE A 560 2.34 22.49 0.08
C PHE A 560 3.67 22.51 -0.68
N ASP A 561 4.79 22.24 0.00
CA ASP A 561 6.08 22.02 -0.64
C ASP A 561 6.13 20.67 -1.38
N ARG A 562 7.25 20.43 -2.09
CA ARG A 562 7.52 19.12 -2.75
C ARG A 562 7.80 17.98 -1.77
N LEU A 563 7.26 18.04 -0.58
CA LEU A 563 7.30 16.98 0.43
C LEU A 563 6.12 16.05 0.26
N ALA A 564 6.11 14.95 1.02
CA ALA A 564 4.99 14.02 1.03
C ALA A 564 3.68 14.71 1.44
N PHE A 565 2.53 14.16 1.02
CA PHE A 565 1.24 14.51 1.58
C PHE A 565 1.19 14.04 3.04
N ARG A 566 1.20 14.96 3.99
CA ARG A 566 1.28 14.67 5.42
C ARG A 566 -0.02 15.09 6.12
N ARG A 567 -0.82 14.10 6.51
CA ARG A 567 -2.05 14.33 7.30
C ARG A 567 -1.77 15.20 8.53
N ALA A 568 -0.74 14.81 9.28
CA ALA A 568 -0.35 15.44 10.52
C ALA A 568 0.14 16.90 10.35
N ARG A 569 0.44 17.34 9.14
CA ARG A 569 0.83 18.74 8.84
C ARG A 569 -0.34 19.56 8.29
N LEU A 570 -1.10 18.97 7.36
CA LEU A 570 -2.17 19.67 6.67
C LEU A 570 -3.41 19.87 7.55
N MET A 571 -3.85 18.82 8.26
CA MET A 571 -5.08 18.88 9.02
C MET A 571 -5.02 19.84 10.24
N PRO A 572 -3.99 19.82 11.10
CA PRO A 572 -3.89 20.80 12.20
C PRO A 572 -3.85 22.23 11.71
N ALA A 573 -3.10 22.51 10.62
CA ALA A 573 -3.03 23.85 10.05
C ALA A 573 -4.39 24.32 9.52
N LEU A 574 -5.13 23.44 8.85
CA LEU A 574 -6.51 23.72 8.42
C LEU A 574 -7.42 24.02 9.62
N PHE A 575 -7.37 23.22 10.68
CA PHE A 575 -8.19 23.47 11.87
C PHE A 575 -7.84 24.78 12.58
N ALA A 576 -6.56 25.12 12.64
CA ALA A 576 -6.12 26.41 13.20
C ALA A 576 -6.74 27.57 12.42
N ARG A 577 -6.77 27.52 11.09
CA ARG A 577 -7.40 28.55 10.24
C ARG A 577 -8.93 28.58 10.40
N LEU A 578 -9.55 27.45 10.72
CA LEU A 578 -10.95 27.40 11.05
C LEU A 578 -11.30 27.81 12.49
N GLY A 579 -10.34 28.36 13.25
CA GLY A 579 -10.53 28.83 14.62
C GLY A 579 -10.58 27.68 15.65
N GLY A 580 -10.13 26.49 15.28
CA GLY A 580 -9.98 25.35 16.19
C GLY A 580 -8.80 25.52 17.15
N LYS A 581 -8.88 24.92 18.33
CA LYS A 581 -7.73 24.84 19.23
C LYS A 581 -6.66 23.93 18.62
N PRO A 582 -5.39 24.28 18.72
CA PRO A 582 -4.30 23.39 18.32
C PRO A 582 -4.28 22.19 19.28
N ASP A 583 -4.80 21.05 18.82
CA ASP A 583 -4.67 19.80 19.54
C ASP A 583 -3.38 19.10 19.09
N ALA A 584 -2.79 18.30 19.97
CA ALA A 584 -1.68 17.45 19.62
C ALA A 584 -2.14 16.38 18.60
N TRP A 585 -1.62 16.46 17.39
CA TRP A 585 -1.82 15.45 16.36
C TRP A 585 -0.68 14.44 16.41
N CYS A 586 -1.01 13.17 16.19
CA CYS A 586 0.02 12.15 16.16
C CYS A 586 0.96 12.37 14.98
N CYS A 587 2.20 12.07 15.30
CA CYS A 587 3.26 11.66 14.39
C CYS A 587 3.97 12.80 13.65
N ILE A 588 3.86 14.05 14.12
CA ILE A 588 4.63 15.18 13.60
C ILE A 588 5.96 15.33 14.33
N ASP A 589 5.94 15.20 15.66
CA ASP A 589 7.07 15.49 16.51
C ASP A 589 7.73 14.21 16.99
N ALA A 590 8.98 14.02 16.54
CA ALA A 590 9.84 12.94 16.99
C ALA A 590 10.77 13.38 18.14
N ALA A 591 10.59 14.61 18.68
CA ALA A 591 11.43 15.11 19.75
C ALA A 591 11.37 14.20 20.97
N GLY A 592 12.53 13.85 21.49
CA GLY A 592 12.67 12.94 22.61
C GLY A 592 12.50 11.45 22.30
N MET A 593 12.10 11.07 21.10
CA MET A 593 12.11 9.66 20.70
C MET A 593 13.55 9.14 20.46
N PRO A 594 13.85 7.89 20.83
CA PRO A 594 15.13 7.29 20.53
C PRO A 594 15.45 7.34 19.03
N LEU A 595 16.70 7.61 18.67
CA LEU A 595 17.12 7.63 17.26
C LEU A 595 16.92 6.26 16.61
N PRO A 596 16.48 6.20 15.34
CA PRO A 596 16.40 4.95 14.59
C PRO A 596 17.77 4.27 14.51
N ARG A 597 17.77 2.95 14.55
CA ARG A 597 18.97 2.14 14.40
C ARG A 597 18.86 1.34 13.12
N ALA A 598 19.89 1.37 12.28
CA ALA A 598 19.99 0.43 11.17
C ALA A 598 20.23 -0.98 11.73
N ALA A 599 19.71 -1.99 11.01
CA ALA A 599 20.16 -3.35 11.22
C ALA A 599 21.67 -3.34 11.07
N ARG A 600 22.39 -3.81 12.09
CA ARG A 600 23.83 -4.05 11.92
C ARG A 600 23.95 -5.10 10.83
N ALA A 601 24.40 -4.69 9.64
CA ALA A 601 25.07 -5.64 8.81
C ALA A 601 26.15 -6.22 9.73
N GLY A 602 26.16 -7.54 9.92
CA GLY A 602 27.21 -8.20 10.68
C GLY A 602 28.52 -8.13 9.91
N ILE A 603 28.96 -6.91 9.60
CA ILE A 603 30.29 -6.63 9.12
C ILE A 603 31.11 -6.49 10.40
N PRO A 604 32.02 -7.42 10.72
CA PRO A 604 33.17 -7.04 11.52
C PRO A 604 33.77 -5.86 10.75
N ASP A 605 34.01 -4.75 11.42
CA ASP A 605 34.90 -3.72 10.88
C ASP A 605 36.12 -4.46 10.35
N LEU A 606 36.26 -4.50 9.04
CA LEU A 606 37.52 -4.94 8.45
C LEU A 606 38.56 -4.02 9.07
N PRO A 607 39.56 -4.54 9.80
CA PRO A 607 40.57 -3.70 10.42
C PRO A 607 41.10 -2.77 9.32
N ALA A 608 40.97 -1.47 9.57
CA ALA A 608 41.45 -0.44 8.66
C ALA A 608 42.95 -0.65 8.49
N GLY A 609 43.38 -1.32 7.42
CA GLY A 609 44.77 -1.55 7.10
C GLY A 609 45.13 -2.93 6.54
N GLU A 610 44.26 -3.92 6.53
CA GLU A 610 44.56 -5.15 5.79
C GLU A 610 44.32 -4.90 4.29
N THR A 611 45.34 -4.37 3.65
CA THR A 611 45.47 -4.44 2.19
C THR A 611 45.48 -5.92 1.79
N PHE A 612 44.48 -6.37 1.08
CA PHE A 612 44.32 -7.70 0.52
C PHE A 612 45.56 -8.10 -0.35
N ARG A 613 46.59 -8.62 0.25
CA ARG A 613 47.81 -9.06 -0.43
C ARG A 613 47.87 -10.56 -0.74
N SER A 614 46.82 -11.32 -0.39
CA SER A 614 46.74 -12.74 -0.68
C SER A 614 45.89 -13.02 -1.93
N PRO A 615 46.27 -13.95 -2.81
CA PRO A 615 45.46 -14.39 -3.95
C PRO A 615 44.05 -14.87 -3.53
N THR A 616 43.93 -15.47 -2.36
CA THR A 616 42.64 -15.88 -1.78
C THR A 616 41.74 -14.68 -1.46
N ALA A 617 42.31 -13.58 -1.00
CA ALA A 617 41.59 -12.36 -0.69
C ALA A 617 41.06 -11.66 -1.95
N ALA A 618 41.82 -11.72 -3.06
CA ALA A 618 41.36 -11.16 -4.35
C ALA A 618 40.14 -11.91 -4.90
N SER A 619 40.06 -13.24 -4.71
CA SER A 619 38.90 -14.04 -5.14
C SER A 619 37.66 -13.75 -4.29
N HIS A 620 37.82 -13.47 -3.00
CA HIS A 620 36.72 -13.08 -2.13
C HIS A 620 36.18 -11.67 -2.44
N ALA A 621 37.03 -10.75 -2.91
CA ALA A 621 36.67 -9.39 -3.23
C ALA A 621 35.51 -9.30 -4.26
N ALA A 622 35.51 -10.13 -5.30
CA ALA A 622 34.44 -10.19 -6.29
C ALA A 622 33.12 -10.68 -5.67
N PHE A 623 33.15 -11.70 -4.80
CA PHE A 623 31.97 -12.16 -4.08
C PHE A 623 31.45 -11.08 -3.14
N HIS A 624 32.32 -10.42 -2.38
CA HIS A 624 31.90 -9.32 -1.51
C HIS A 624 31.28 -8.17 -2.28
N ARG A 625 31.83 -7.84 -3.46
CA ARG A 625 31.31 -6.77 -4.31
C ARG A 625 29.90 -7.07 -4.82
N TYR A 626 29.65 -8.24 -5.38
CA TYR A 626 28.39 -8.55 -6.09
C TYR A 626 27.39 -9.35 -5.28
N CYS A 627 27.83 -10.01 -4.22
CA CYS A 627 26.98 -10.87 -3.39
C CYS A 627 26.88 -10.36 -1.94
N GLY A 628 27.77 -9.47 -1.52
CA GLY A 628 27.94 -9.08 -0.12
C GLY A 628 26.75 -8.33 0.46
N GLU A 629 26.03 -7.55 -0.31
CA GLU A 629 24.83 -6.84 0.19
C GLU A 629 23.77 -7.78 0.76
N CYS A 630 23.64 -8.97 0.20
CA CYS A 630 22.66 -9.96 0.60
C CYS A 630 23.22 -11.08 1.48
N HIS A 631 24.51 -11.43 1.32
CA HIS A 631 25.08 -12.65 1.89
C HIS A 631 26.11 -12.42 3.02
N ARG A 632 26.20 -11.18 3.55
CA ARG A 632 27.03 -10.83 4.73
C ARG A 632 26.22 -10.54 6.00
N GLY A 633 24.90 -10.61 5.94
CA GLY A 633 24.06 -10.33 7.10
C GLY A 633 24.24 -11.34 8.23
N ALA A 634 23.91 -10.94 9.46
CA ALA A 634 23.92 -11.85 10.61
C ALA A 634 22.79 -12.90 10.54
N ASP A 635 21.77 -12.64 9.72
CA ASP A 635 20.66 -13.56 9.52
C ASP A 635 21.07 -14.78 8.69
N ARG A 636 20.44 -15.92 8.95
CA ARG A 636 20.72 -17.16 8.23
C ARG A 636 20.11 -17.20 6.82
N ALA A 637 19.18 -16.33 6.53
CA ALA A 637 18.49 -16.24 5.25
C ALA A 637 18.48 -14.78 4.75
N PRO A 638 18.98 -14.51 3.51
CA PRO A 638 19.63 -15.44 2.60
C PRO A 638 20.92 -16.02 3.18
N PRO A 639 21.41 -17.19 2.68
CA PRO A 639 22.57 -17.84 3.26
C PRO A 639 23.76 -16.88 3.42
N ASN A 640 24.25 -16.72 4.65
CA ASN A 640 25.28 -15.75 5.01
C ASN A 640 26.71 -16.27 4.77
N PHE A 641 26.97 -16.81 3.61
CA PHE A 641 28.25 -17.45 3.27
C PHE A 641 29.43 -16.47 3.15
N LEU A 642 29.18 -15.16 3.20
CA LEU A 642 30.23 -14.12 3.23
C LEU A 642 30.41 -13.49 4.62
N LEU A 643 29.82 -14.06 5.66
CA LEU A 643 29.96 -13.61 7.04
C LEU A 643 31.04 -14.42 7.76
N GLY A 644 31.98 -13.74 8.41
CA GLY A 644 33.04 -14.34 9.23
C GLY A 644 34.45 -13.96 8.78
N SER A 645 35.44 -14.63 9.38
CA SER A 645 36.85 -14.52 8.97
C SER A 645 37.09 -15.04 7.55
N ALA A 646 38.21 -14.74 6.95
CA ALA A 646 38.56 -15.20 5.60
C ALA A 646 38.47 -16.72 5.44
N ASP A 647 38.93 -17.46 6.44
CA ASP A 647 38.91 -18.94 6.48
C ASP A 647 37.47 -19.48 6.60
N GLU A 648 36.66 -18.87 7.43
CA GLU A 648 35.23 -19.23 7.56
C GLU A 648 34.47 -18.94 6.29
N VAL A 649 34.72 -17.80 5.65
CA VAL A 649 34.14 -17.45 4.34
C VAL A 649 34.55 -18.45 3.28
N GLU A 650 35.83 -18.84 3.22
CA GLU A 650 36.31 -19.83 2.27
C GLU A 650 35.66 -21.20 2.50
N ALA A 651 35.55 -21.64 3.75
CA ALA A 651 34.85 -22.88 4.10
C ALA A 651 33.39 -22.86 3.68
N LYS A 652 32.67 -21.74 3.92
CA LYS A 652 31.28 -21.54 3.53
C LYS A 652 31.11 -21.47 2.01
N LEU A 653 32.02 -20.79 1.30
CA LEU A 653 32.01 -20.73 -0.16
C LEU A 653 32.21 -22.12 -0.78
N LYS A 654 33.13 -22.94 -0.25
CA LYS A 654 33.32 -24.34 -0.68
C LYS A 654 32.05 -25.15 -0.42
N HIS A 655 31.48 -25.06 0.77
CA HIS A 655 30.26 -25.79 1.10
C HIS A 655 29.08 -25.35 0.20
N CYS A 656 28.91 -24.08 -0.07
CA CYS A 656 27.82 -23.53 -0.87
C CYS A 656 28.09 -23.58 -2.38
N ALA A 657 29.30 -23.95 -2.82
CA ALA A 657 29.74 -23.90 -4.20
C ALA A 657 28.73 -24.49 -5.24
N PRO A 658 28.09 -25.66 -5.00
CA PRO A 658 27.13 -26.21 -5.94
C PRO A 658 25.95 -25.26 -6.22
N ARG A 659 25.37 -24.69 -5.19
CA ARG A 659 24.22 -23.75 -5.33
C ARG A 659 24.65 -22.40 -5.87
N ILE A 660 25.82 -21.89 -5.49
CA ILE A 660 26.37 -20.64 -6.04
C ILE A 660 26.63 -20.82 -7.54
N TYR A 661 27.29 -21.91 -7.94
CA TYR A 661 27.54 -22.21 -9.35
C TYR A 661 26.24 -22.25 -10.15
N TYR A 662 25.26 -23.02 -9.67
CA TYR A 662 23.95 -23.14 -10.32
C TYR A 662 23.32 -21.78 -10.58
N ARG A 663 23.29 -20.92 -9.56
CA ARG A 663 22.67 -19.59 -9.66
C ARG A 663 23.45 -18.62 -10.55
N LEU A 664 24.77 -18.66 -10.57
CA LEU A 664 25.61 -17.89 -11.49
C LEU A 664 25.43 -18.36 -12.93
N ALA A 665 25.41 -19.66 -13.16
CA ALA A 665 25.24 -20.23 -14.50
C ALA A 665 23.88 -19.92 -15.14
N MET A 666 22.84 -19.60 -14.35
CA MET A 666 21.55 -19.16 -14.87
C MET A 666 21.65 -17.88 -15.73
N TRP A 667 22.73 -17.11 -15.62
CA TRP A 667 22.96 -15.95 -16.49
C TRP A 667 23.22 -16.36 -17.95
N HIS A 668 23.71 -17.57 -18.21
CA HIS A 668 23.91 -18.11 -19.54
C HIS A 668 22.68 -18.81 -20.14
N VAL A 669 21.63 -18.98 -19.31
CA VAL A 669 20.36 -19.58 -19.72
C VAL A 669 19.40 -18.46 -20.18
N ALA A 670 18.67 -18.68 -21.29
CA ALA A 670 17.65 -17.75 -21.74
C ALA A 670 16.59 -17.49 -20.66
N GLY A 671 16.03 -16.29 -20.61
CA GLY A 671 15.19 -15.85 -19.49
C GLY A 671 13.99 -16.75 -19.21
N ASP A 672 13.31 -17.21 -20.24
CA ASP A 672 12.13 -18.12 -20.19
C ASP A 672 12.50 -19.57 -19.83
N ALA A 673 13.74 -19.97 -20.10
CA ALA A 673 14.25 -21.30 -19.79
C ALA A 673 14.95 -21.40 -18.42
N ARG A 674 15.08 -20.30 -17.70
CA ARG A 674 15.72 -20.29 -16.36
C ARG A 674 14.87 -21.03 -15.34
N SER A 675 15.45 -22.04 -14.72
CA SER A 675 14.80 -22.76 -13.61
C SER A 675 14.86 -22.00 -12.28
N LYS A 676 15.74 -20.99 -12.18
CA LYS A 676 15.92 -20.12 -11.02
C LYS A 676 16.37 -18.73 -11.45
N THR A 677 16.03 -17.71 -10.68
CA THR A 677 16.59 -16.37 -10.84
C THR A 677 18.12 -16.44 -10.74
N PRO A 678 18.87 -15.87 -11.68
CA PRO A 678 20.33 -15.83 -11.61
C PRO A 678 20.79 -15.00 -10.40
N MET A 679 22.02 -15.23 -9.95
CA MET A 679 22.69 -14.42 -8.94
C MET A 679 23.94 -13.75 -9.51
N PRO A 680 24.20 -12.47 -9.18
CA PRO A 680 23.27 -11.55 -8.51
C PRO A 680 21.97 -11.38 -9.31
N PRO A 681 20.83 -11.09 -8.70
CA PRO A 681 19.62 -10.79 -9.47
C PRO A 681 19.81 -9.47 -10.25
N GLU A 682 19.06 -9.30 -11.35
CA GLU A 682 19.15 -8.11 -12.21
C GLU A 682 19.06 -6.79 -11.43
N ILE A 683 18.16 -6.74 -10.44
CA ILE A 683 18.01 -5.60 -9.53
C ILE A 683 19.34 -5.24 -8.84
N ALA A 684 20.09 -6.22 -8.37
CA ALA A 684 21.38 -5.98 -7.73
C ALA A 684 22.46 -5.51 -8.72
N LEU A 685 22.45 -6.01 -9.95
CA LEU A 685 23.39 -5.55 -10.99
C LEU A 685 23.18 -4.08 -11.36
N ARG A 686 21.94 -3.63 -11.46
CA ARG A 686 21.62 -2.22 -11.74
C ARG A 686 22.20 -1.27 -10.70
N ARG A 687 22.29 -1.68 -9.45
CA ARG A 687 22.93 -0.89 -8.37
C ARG A 687 24.42 -0.70 -8.58
N HIS A 688 25.06 -1.69 -9.16
CA HIS A 688 26.48 -1.60 -9.53
C HIS A 688 26.67 -0.89 -10.87
N SER A 689 25.59 -0.30 -11.44
CA SER A 689 25.58 0.32 -12.76
C SER A 689 26.06 -0.63 -13.86
N VAL A 690 25.79 -1.93 -13.71
CA VAL A 690 26.16 -2.97 -14.66
C VAL A 690 24.92 -3.40 -15.44
N ALA A 691 24.93 -3.17 -16.76
CA ALA A 691 23.88 -3.67 -17.63
C ALA A 691 23.98 -5.21 -17.77
N GLU A 692 22.84 -5.87 -17.96
CA GLU A 692 22.75 -7.33 -18.05
C GLU A 692 23.65 -7.89 -19.17
N ALA A 693 23.68 -7.26 -20.34
CA ALA A 693 24.55 -7.68 -21.44
C ALA A 693 26.05 -7.59 -21.06
N ALA A 694 26.43 -6.47 -20.44
CA ALA A 694 27.80 -6.28 -19.97
C ALA A 694 28.19 -7.26 -18.86
N TRP A 695 27.23 -7.69 -18.05
CA TRP A 695 27.43 -8.72 -17.03
C TRP A 695 27.63 -10.10 -17.63
N ARG A 696 26.79 -10.50 -18.61
CA ARG A 696 26.87 -11.81 -19.27
C ARG A 696 28.17 -11.99 -20.08
N GLU A 697 28.59 -10.94 -20.77
CA GLU A 697 29.77 -10.93 -21.64
C GLU A 697 31.04 -10.52 -20.89
N GLY A 698 30.89 -9.97 -19.69
CA GLY A 698 31.99 -9.41 -18.93
C GLY A 698 32.79 -10.42 -18.12
N GLY A 699 34.04 -10.04 -17.82
CA GLY A 699 34.95 -10.88 -17.03
C GLY A 699 34.54 -11.14 -15.59
N ALA A 700 33.63 -10.32 -15.03
CA ALA A 700 33.18 -10.47 -13.63
C ALA A 700 32.40 -11.76 -13.41
N LEU A 701 31.40 -12.07 -14.24
CA LEU A 701 30.64 -13.32 -14.18
C LEU A 701 31.55 -14.53 -14.40
N SER A 702 32.39 -14.47 -15.49
CA SER A 702 33.32 -15.52 -15.82
C SER A 702 34.32 -15.76 -14.69
N GLY A 703 34.83 -14.71 -14.04
CA GLY A 703 35.73 -14.80 -12.90
C GLY A 703 35.09 -15.47 -11.69
N LEU A 704 33.83 -15.12 -11.36
CA LEU A 704 33.07 -15.76 -10.29
C LEU A 704 32.81 -17.24 -10.58
N LEU A 705 32.43 -17.58 -11.83
CA LEU A 705 32.21 -18.96 -12.25
C LEU A 705 33.48 -19.79 -12.17
N LEU A 706 34.60 -19.25 -12.64
CA LEU A 706 35.92 -19.91 -12.53
C LEU A 706 36.27 -20.17 -11.06
N SER A 707 36.17 -19.14 -10.22
CA SER A 707 36.51 -19.23 -8.81
C SER A 707 35.64 -20.27 -8.06
N ILE A 708 34.34 -20.36 -8.39
CA ILE A 708 33.48 -21.40 -7.80
C ILE A 708 33.75 -22.77 -8.38
N ASN A 709 34.07 -22.89 -9.68
CA ASN A 709 34.42 -24.15 -10.30
C ASN A 709 35.70 -24.75 -9.69
N GLU A 710 36.74 -23.94 -9.43
CA GLU A 710 37.94 -24.37 -8.72
C GLU A 710 37.61 -24.98 -7.35
N ARG A 711 36.69 -24.37 -6.61
CA ARG A 711 36.22 -24.89 -5.30
C ARG A 711 35.47 -26.21 -5.46
N LEU A 712 34.63 -26.35 -6.49
CA LEU A 712 33.95 -27.60 -6.80
C LEU A 712 34.91 -28.71 -7.14
N GLN A 713 35.97 -28.43 -7.91
CA GLN A 713 36.99 -29.40 -8.26
C GLN A 713 37.90 -29.82 -7.10
N SER A 714 37.98 -28.99 -6.06
CA SER A 714 38.76 -29.31 -4.85
C SER A 714 38.08 -30.31 -3.90
N GLU A 715 36.82 -30.68 -4.17
CA GLU A 715 36.10 -31.68 -3.38
C GLU A 715 36.35 -33.10 -3.90
N ALA A 716 36.43 -34.09 -2.96
CA ALA A 716 36.64 -35.49 -3.32
C ALA A 716 35.51 -36.09 -4.20
N SER A 717 34.36 -35.47 -4.25
CA SER A 717 33.20 -35.81 -5.09
C SER A 717 32.98 -34.80 -6.23
N ALA A 718 34.04 -34.29 -6.82
CA ALA A 718 34.01 -33.28 -7.86
C ALA A 718 32.97 -33.61 -8.95
N ARG A 719 32.02 -32.73 -9.18
CA ARG A 719 31.01 -32.82 -10.25
C ARG A 719 31.22 -31.70 -11.24
N SER A 720 31.04 -32.02 -12.52
CA SER A 720 31.06 -30.96 -13.51
C SER A 720 29.89 -29.99 -13.36
N GLY A 721 30.07 -28.74 -13.75
CA GLY A 721 28.99 -27.76 -13.68
C GLY A 721 27.74 -28.20 -14.46
N GLU A 722 27.89 -28.88 -15.60
CA GLU A 722 26.78 -29.45 -16.36
C GLU A 722 26.03 -30.54 -15.57
N ALA A 723 26.72 -31.35 -14.80
CA ALA A 723 26.09 -32.38 -13.97
C ALA A 723 25.24 -31.73 -12.86
N LEU A 724 25.71 -30.63 -12.28
CA LEU A 724 24.96 -29.86 -11.29
C LEU A 724 23.69 -29.23 -11.89
N LEU A 725 23.77 -28.67 -13.12
CA LEU A 725 22.62 -28.10 -13.80
C LEU A 725 21.57 -29.18 -14.14
N ARG A 726 21.98 -30.38 -14.57
CA ARG A 726 21.06 -31.50 -14.83
C ARG A 726 20.43 -32.04 -13.54
N GLN A 727 21.14 -32.04 -12.43
CA GLN A 727 20.64 -32.51 -11.15
C GLN A 727 19.48 -31.64 -10.60
N GLY A 728 19.47 -30.34 -10.94
CA GLY A 728 18.50 -29.37 -10.49
C GLY A 728 18.82 -28.78 -9.12
N TYR A 729 18.44 -27.51 -8.94
CA TYR A 729 18.81 -26.69 -7.76
C TYR A 729 18.36 -27.31 -6.42
N GLU A 730 17.16 -27.88 -6.39
CA GLU A 730 16.54 -28.37 -5.15
C GLU A 730 17.21 -29.64 -4.58
N SER A 731 17.83 -30.41 -5.45
CA SER A 731 18.56 -31.61 -5.06
C SER A 731 20.00 -31.36 -4.61
N LEU A 732 20.46 -30.07 -4.72
CA LEU A 732 21.78 -29.69 -4.25
C LEU A 732 21.76 -29.45 -2.72
N ARG A 733 22.83 -29.82 -2.05
CA ARG A 733 22.98 -29.60 -0.61
C ARG A 733 22.69 -28.14 -0.24
N PRO A 734 22.03 -27.85 0.91
CA PRO A 734 21.84 -26.49 1.40
C PRO A 734 23.14 -25.73 1.58
N CYS A 735 23.12 -24.41 1.44
CA CYS A 735 24.30 -23.56 1.62
C CYS A 735 24.79 -23.48 3.07
N LEU A 736 23.88 -23.64 4.02
CA LEU A 736 24.22 -23.68 5.44
C LEU A 736 23.93 -25.09 5.94
N PRO A 737 24.87 -25.73 6.65
CA PRO A 737 24.61 -27.02 7.26
C PRO A 737 23.46 -26.89 8.27
N ASP A 738 22.61 -27.90 8.32
CA ASP A 738 21.62 -28.04 9.38
C ASP A 738 22.35 -28.20 10.73
N GLU A 739 22.12 -27.29 11.66
CA GLU A 739 22.64 -27.42 13.04
C GLU A 739 21.84 -28.43 13.87
N SER A 740 20.99 -29.23 13.24
CA SER A 740 20.16 -30.25 13.88
C SER A 740 20.71 -31.68 13.71
N ARG A 741 22.04 -31.84 13.76
CA ARG A 741 22.65 -33.17 13.98
C ARG A 741 23.62 -33.14 15.12
#